data_93b4cf74917806f54e2e19f2b1a35e5e
#
_entry.id   93b4cf74917806f54e2e19f2b1a35e5e
#
_cell.length_a   1.000
_cell.length_b   1.000
_cell.length_c   1.000
_cell.angle_alpha   90.00
_cell.angle_beta   90.00
_cell.angle_gamma   90.00
#
_symmetry.space_group_name_H-M   'P 1'
#
loop_
_entity.id
_entity.type
_entity.pdbx_description
1 polymer ?
#
loop_
_entity_poly.entity_id
_entity_poly.type
_entity_poly.pdbx_seq_one_letter_code
_entity_poly.pdbx_strand_id
1 'polypeptide(L)'
;MIKFDQVTLRRGIRVLFADASFSIFRNEKAGITGENGSGKSSLMAMVRGSLQPDAGEFSMPGNLEVAQVSQELEATDQLALDFVLDGDAALRAIEARLAAAEASNAAGEKLAELHAQLAAAGGYDAPARAAQLMNGLGFATADEQRTVREFSGGWRVRLNLARALMCRSDLLLLDEPTNHLDLDAIVWLEQWLRNYPGTLLLIAHDREFLDRVVDRIINIEQGKATLYRGNYSDFEVQRAEHLAQQSVMFERQQRQISHMQAFVDRFRAQATKARQAQSRLKALERMQRIAPAHIDSPFQFSFAEPARLPRPLMALEEQATGYGERTLLSKVSLTIYPGDRIALLGRNGAGKSTLMKLLAGELAATAGTRTDARDLSVGYFAQHQLEQLDVQDSPLGNLRRTAVACGRDATEQEMRDYLASFGFMGDRVFEPIAPFSGGEKARLVLGLVAYRRPNLLLLDEPTNHLDLEMRQALAMALQDYAGAVVMVSHDRHLLRTASDSLYVVHDGRLQVFDGDLDDYAGWLASSAAAAKADAAPGSAANAVVSESAEDRKQRKRDEAARRAQTAPLRAAVQNWERKMEKLAQQIAALDAQLADAALYTESQKKKLLEVTAQRAQLGRDNDVAEAGWLEASEALEQAEG
;
A
#
# COMPACT_ATOMS: atom_id res chain seq x y z
N MET A 1 -5.81 -26.27 -12.30
CA MET A 1 -5.87 -26.33 -10.84
C MET A 1 -4.45 -26.53 -10.34
N ILE A 2 -3.97 -25.67 -9.49
CA ILE A 2 -2.68 -25.77 -8.80
C ILE A 2 -3.00 -26.32 -7.41
N LYS A 3 -2.41 -27.45 -7.01
CA LYS A 3 -2.72 -28.13 -5.75
C LYS A 3 -1.49 -28.23 -4.88
N PHE A 4 -1.63 -27.87 -3.63
CA PHE A 4 -0.69 -28.08 -2.55
C PHE A 4 -1.31 -29.11 -1.59
N ASP A 5 -0.55 -30.16 -1.27
CA ASP A 5 -0.98 -31.23 -0.39
C ASP A 5 0.13 -31.51 0.64
N GLN A 6 -0.08 -31.03 1.88
CA GLN A 6 0.86 -31.10 2.99
C GLN A 6 2.28 -30.59 2.63
N VAL A 7 2.35 -29.56 1.78
CA VAL A 7 3.62 -29.02 1.30
C VAL A 7 4.40 -28.35 2.40
N THR A 8 5.66 -28.72 2.55
CA THR A 8 6.63 -28.05 3.42
C THR A 8 7.77 -27.50 2.57
N LEU A 9 8.14 -26.25 2.83
CA LEU A 9 9.23 -25.57 2.12
C LEU A 9 10.24 -25.00 3.12
N ARG A 10 11.53 -25.22 2.84
CA ARG A 10 12.66 -24.74 3.67
C ARG A 10 13.64 -23.92 2.84
N ARG A 11 14.38 -23.09 3.53
CA ARG A 11 15.55 -22.41 2.96
C ARG A 11 16.74 -22.63 3.89
N GLY A 12 17.61 -23.58 3.52
CA GLY A 12 18.64 -24.08 4.42
C GLY A 12 18.02 -24.77 5.65
N ILE A 13 18.36 -24.32 6.84
CA ILE A 13 17.82 -24.86 8.10
C ILE A 13 16.48 -24.26 8.52
N ARG A 14 16.07 -23.13 7.90
CA ARG A 14 14.84 -22.41 8.27
C ARG A 14 13.65 -23.00 7.52
N VAL A 15 12.62 -23.43 8.26
CA VAL A 15 11.30 -23.77 7.71
C VAL A 15 10.59 -22.48 7.40
N LEU A 16 10.17 -22.29 6.14
CA LEU A 16 9.39 -21.14 5.71
C LEU A 16 7.90 -21.37 6.01
N PHE A 17 7.38 -22.53 5.60
CA PHE A 17 6.05 -23.00 5.99
C PHE A 17 5.99 -24.53 5.93
N ALA A 18 5.08 -25.11 6.69
CA ALA A 18 4.85 -26.55 6.75
C ALA A 18 3.36 -26.88 6.59
N ASP A 19 3.10 -28.10 6.10
CA ASP A 19 1.76 -28.71 5.98
C ASP A 19 0.75 -27.87 5.19
N ALA A 20 1.21 -27.09 4.22
CA ALA A 20 0.34 -26.25 3.39
C ALA A 20 -0.56 -27.12 2.50
N SER A 21 -1.88 -27.02 2.68
CA SER A 21 -2.87 -27.83 1.96
C SER A 21 -3.99 -26.93 1.46
N PHE A 22 -3.93 -26.54 0.19
CA PHE A 22 -4.94 -25.73 -0.49
C PHE A 22 -4.86 -25.91 -2.02
N SER A 23 -5.84 -25.36 -2.71
CA SER A 23 -5.89 -25.43 -4.17
C SER A 23 -6.32 -24.09 -4.76
N ILE A 24 -5.70 -23.72 -5.88
CA ILE A 24 -6.02 -22.55 -6.69
C ILE A 24 -6.62 -23.05 -8.01
N PHE A 25 -7.81 -22.58 -8.33
CA PHE A 25 -8.51 -22.99 -9.53
C PHE A 25 -8.18 -22.08 -10.72
N ARG A 26 -8.58 -22.51 -11.91
CA ARG A 26 -8.38 -21.71 -13.12
C ARG A 26 -9.16 -20.41 -13.02
N ASN A 27 -8.54 -19.32 -13.48
CA ASN A 27 -9.06 -17.95 -13.50
C ASN A 27 -9.25 -17.32 -12.10
N GLU A 28 -8.81 -17.97 -11.02
CA GLU A 28 -8.75 -17.32 -9.69
C GLU A 28 -7.55 -16.38 -9.62
N LYS A 29 -7.73 -15.29 -8.85
CA LYS A 29 -6.70 -14.28 -8.62
C LYS A 29 -6.33 -14.28 -7.14
N ALA A 30 -5.16 -14.82 -6.83
CA ALA A 30 -4.71 -14.99 -5.45
C ALA A 30 -3.58 -14.02 -5.10
N GLY A 31 -3.77 -13.24 -4.04
CA GLY A 31 -2.74 -12.44 -3.39
C GLY A 31 -1.95 -13.29 -2.40
N ILE A 32 -0.64 -13.11 -2.33
CA ILE A 32 0.23 -13.77 -1.36
C ILE A 32 0.71 -12.70 -0.38
N THR A 33 0.38 -12.88 0.90
CA THR A 33 0.69 -11.94 1.99
C THR A 33 1.49 -12.61 3.10
N GLY A 34 2.08 -11.82 3.98
CA GLY A 34 2.91 -12.24 5.09
C GLY A 34 4.12 -11.35 5.28
N GLU A 35 4.80 -11.48 6.40
CA GLU A 35 5.99 -10.71 6.76
C GLU A 35 7.13 -10.85 5.74
N ASN A 36 8.06 -9.90 5.76
CA ASN A 36 9.28 -10.02 4.96
C ASN A 36 10.11 -11.22 5.41
N GLY A 37 10.52 -12.05 4.42
CA GLY A 37 11.24 -13.30 4.69
C GLY A 37 10.38 -14.48 5.15
N SER A 38 9.04 -14.38 5.11
CA SER A 38 8.11 -15.49 5.40
C SER A 38 8.10 -16.60 4.35
N GLY A 39 8.62 -16.31 3.13
CA GLY A 39 8.70 -17.31 2.06
C GLY A 39 7.78 -17.04 0.86
N LYS A 40 7.21 -15.83 0.73
CA LYS A 40 6.35 -15.42 -0.41
C LYS A 40 7.01 -15.69 -1.77
N SER A 41 8.19 -15.13 -2.01
CA SER A 41 8.94 -15.32 -3.26
C SER A 41 9.41 -16.77 -3.44
N SER A 42 9.65 -17.52 -2.34
CA SER A 42 10.00 -18.95 -2.41
C SER A 42 8.80 -19.81 -2.84
N LEU A 43 7.58 -19.47 -2.41
CA LEU A 43 6.35 -20.09 -2.87
C LEU A 43 6.17 -19.85 -4.37
N MET A 44 6.37 -18.61 -4.85
CA MET A 44 6.34 -18.33 -6.31
C MET A 44 7.42 -19.09 -7.07
N ALA A 45 8.64 -19.18 -6.53
CA ALA A 45 9.73 -19.94 -7.13
C ALA A 45 9.40 -21.44 -7.24
N MET A 46 8.67 -22.00 -6.28
CA MET A 46 8.18 -23.37 -6.32
C MET A 46 7.10 -23.54 -7.39
N VAL A 47 6.14 -22.63 -7.49
CA VAL A 47 5.11 -22.65 -8.54
C VAL A 47 5.75 -22.57 -9.94
N ARG A 48 6.82 -21.79 -10.09
CA ARG A 48 7.61 -21.71 -11.33
C ARG A 48 8.39 -23.00 -11.65
N GLY A 49 8.55 -23.91 -10.69
CA GLY A 49 9.34 -25.13 -10.82
C GLY A 49 10.84 -24.95 -10.58
N SER A 50 11.30 -23.78 -10.11
CA SER A 50 12.72 -23.54 -9.76
C SER A 50 13.08 -24.01 -8.35
N LEU A 51 12.09 -24.30 -7.51
CA LEU A 51 12.24 -24.94 -6.20
C LEU A 51 11.35 -26.17 -6.11
N GLN A 52 11.84 -27.21 -5.44
CA GLN A 52 11.06 -28.41 -5.13
C GLN A 52 10.58 -28.31 -3.66
N PRO A 53 9.41 -28.86 -3.31
CA PRO A 53 8.99 -28.98 -1.93
C PRO A 53 9.91 -29.94 -1.17
N ASP A 54 10.21 -29.66 0.10
CA ASP A 54 10.99 -30.53 0.97
C ASP A 54 10.16 -31.74 1.46
N ALA A 55 8.84 -31.56 1.61
CA ALA A 55 7.88 -32.61 1.93
C ALA A 55 6.50 -32.27 1.37
N GLY A 56 5.64 -33.29 1.27
CA GLY A 56 4.30 -33.15 0.68
C GLY A 56 4.34 -33.23 -0.85
N GLU A 57 3.21 -32.92 -1.48
CA GLU A 57 3.04 -33.01 -2.93
C GLU A 57 2.54 -31.67 -3.50
N PHE A 58 3.27 -31.16 -4.49
CA PHE A 58 2.87 -30.02 -5.30
C PHE A 58 2.56 -30.48 -6.73
N SER A 59 1.37 -30.18 -7.22
CA SER A 59 0.97 -30.56 -8.58
C SER A 59 0.35 -29.39 -9.35
N MET A 60 0.77 -29.26 -10.60
CA MET A 60 0.29 -28.28 -11.56
C MET A 60 0.20 -28.94 -12.95
N PRO A 61 -0.79 -28.61 -13.80
CA PRO A 61 -0.83 -29.11 -15.17
C PRO A 61 0.44 -28.72 -15.95
N GLY A 62 1.07 -29.71 -16.58
CA GLY A 62 2.37 -29.49 -17.25
C GLY A 62 2.33 -28.69 -18.55
N ASN A 63 1.13 -28.37 -19.06
CA ASN A 63 0.92 -27.61 -20.29
C ASN A 63 0.49 -26.14 -20.04
N LEU A 64 0.63 -25.65 -18.84
CA LEU A 64 0.32 -24.23 -18.53
C LEU A 64 1.43 -23.32 -19.04
N GLU A 65 1.04 -22.27 -19.76
CA GLU A 65 1.94 -21.20 -20.12
C GLU A 65 2.06 -20.22 -18.95
N VAL A 66 3.27 -20.12 -18.38
CA VAL A 66 3.54 -19.31 -17.18
C VAL A 66 4.31 -18.07 -17.57
N ALA A 67 3.73 -16.89 -17.33
CA ALA A 67 4.42 -15.61 -17.44
C ALA A 67 4.85 -15.10 -16.07
N GLN A 68 6.02 -14.48 -16.03
CA GLN A 68 6.50 -13.79 -14.83
C GLN A 68 7.34 -12.58 -15.18
N VAL A 69 7.45 -11.66 -14.24
CA VAL A 69 8.38 -10.54 -14.30
C VAL A 69 9.76 -11.00 -13.82
N SER A 70 10.80 -10.88 -14.67
CA SER A 70 12.18 -11.15 -14.26
C SER A 70 12.70 -10.04 -13.35
N GLN A 71 13.46 -10.39 -12.31
CA GLN A 71 14.08 -9.42 -11.41
C GLN A 71 15.33 -8.76 -12.00
N GLU A 72 15.99 -9.42 -12.94
CA GLU A 72 17.19 -8.92 -13.60
C GLU A 72 16.89 -8.53 -15.04
N LEU A 73 17.24 -7.31 -15.40
CA LEU A 73 17.15 -6.77 -16.75
C LEU A 73 18.51 -6.32 -17.22
N GLU A 74 19.05 -7.06 -18.17
CA GLU A 74 20.21 -6.60 -18.91
C GLU A 74 19.86 -5.38 -19.78
N ALA A 75 20.76 -4.40 -19.77
CA ALA A 75 20.65 -3.25 -20.66
C ALA A 75 21.01 -3.68 -22.09
N THR A 76 20.00 -3.92 -22.92
CA THR A 76 20.17 -4.34 -24.32
C THR A 76 20.03 -3.16 -25.28
N ASP A 77 20.60 -3.27 -26.48
CA ASP A 77 20.47 -2.29 -27.57
C ASP A 77 19.18 -2.49 -28.38
N GLN A 78 18.29 -3.39 -27.94
CA GLN A 78 17.00 -3.66 -28.55
C GLN A 78 16.03 -2.49 -28.35
N LEU A 79 15.16 -2.23 -29.32
CA LEU A 79 14.10 -1.23 -29.20
C LEU A 79 13.08 -1.66 -28.13
N ALA A 80 12.54 -0.69 -27.40
CA ALA A 80 11.62 -0.94 -26.30
C ALA A 80 10.35 -1.67 -26.77
N LEU A 81 9.80 -1.30 -27.92
CA LEU A 81 8.62 -1.97 -28.48
C LEU A 81 8.92 -3.45 -28.81
N ASP A 82 10.06 -3.74 -29.45
CA ASP A 82 10.47 -5.10 -29.79
C ASP A 82 10.72 -5.95 -28.54
N PHE A 83 11.35 -5.34 -27.52
CA PHE A 83 11.56 -6.00 -26.24
C PHE A 83 10.24 -6.43 -25.58
N VAL A 84 9.21 -5.61 -25.66
CA VAL A 84 7.86 -5.94 -25.12
C VAL A 84 7.21 -7.04 -25.96
N LEU A 85 7.32 -6.98 -27.29
CA LEU A 85 6.81 -8.01 -28.21
C LEU A 85 7.44 -9.39 -27.96
N ASP A 86 8.69 -9.46 -27.52
CA ASP A 86 9.37 -10.71 -27.16
C ASP A 86 8.73 -11.42 -25.95
N GLY A 87 7.80 -10.76 -25.26
CA GLY A 87 6.97 -11.40 -24.24
C GLY A 87 6.04 -12.48 -24.80
N ASP A 88 5.60 -12.37 -26.06
CA ASP A 88 4.81 -13.39 -26.77
C ASP A 88 5.75 -14.28 -27.60
N ALA A 89 6.42 -15.22 -26.92
CA ALA A 89 7.41 -16.10 -27.55
C ALA A 89 6.78 -16.97 -28.68
N ALA A 90 5.52 -17.36 -28.54
CA ALA A 90 4.79 -18.12 -29.56
C ALA A 90 4.62 -17.28 -30.83
N LEU A 91 4.26 -16.01 -30.69
CA LEU A 91 4.15 -15.07 -31.80
C LEU A 91 5.51 -14.88 -32.49
N ARG A 92 6.58 -14.63 -31.74
CA ARG A 92 7.93 -14.45 -32.29
C ARG A 92 8.43 -15.70 -33.03
N ALA A 93 8.08 -16.90 -32.55
CA ALA A 93 8.39 -18.14 -33.27
C ALA A 93 7.68 -18.24 -34.62
N ILE A 94 6.43 -17.79 -34.74
CA ILE A 94 5.67 -17.74 -36.00
C ILE A 94 6.31 -16.68 -36.92
N GLU A 95 6.62 -15.48 -36.44
CA GLU A 95 7.29 -14.43 -37.23
C GLU A 95 8.64 -14.88 -37.78
N ALA A 96 9.46 -15.54 -36.96
CA ALA A 96 10.76 -16.07 -37.38
C ALA A 96 10.61 -17.14 -38.47
N ARG A 97 9.61 -18.02 -38.35
CA ARG A 97 9.29 -19.04 -39.36
C ARG A 97 8.79 -18.42 -40.66
N LEU A 98 7.98 -17.38 -40.58
CA LEU A 98 7.49 -16.62 -41.73
C LEU A 98 8.66 -15.96 -42.48
N ALA A 99 9.49 -15.21 -41.75
CA ALA A 99 10.68 -14.56 -42.31
C ALA A 99 11.65 -15.55 -42.97
N ALA A 100 11.86 -16.71 -42.34
CA ALA A 100 12.70 -17.77 -42.92
C ALA A 100 12.07 -18.39 -44.21
N ALA A 101 10.73 -18.55 -44.26
CA ALA A 101 10.02 -19.03 -45.39
C ALA A 101 10.03 -18.03 -46.58
N GLU A 102 9.89 -16.74 -46.29
CA GLU A 102 10.02 -15.65 -47.26
C GLU A 102 11.45 -15.59 -47.83
N ALA A 103 12.48 -15.63 -46.98
CA ALA A 103 13.89 -15.59 -47.38
C ALA A 103 14.28 -16.82 -48.27
N SER A 104 13.63 -17.96 -48.04
CA SER A 104 13.86 -19.19 -48.83
C SER A 104 12.98 -19.30 -50.07
N ASN A 105 12.16 -18.30 -50.41
CA ASN A 105 11.16 -18.34 -51.46
C ASN A 105 10.28 -19.62 -51.40
N ALA A 106 9.79 -19.94 -50.20
CA ALA A 106 8.97 -21.15 -50.00
C ALA A 106 7.68 -21.13 -50.82
N ALA A 107 7.11 -22.30 -51.05
CA ALA A 107 5.85 -22.45 -51.80
C ALA A 107 4.73 -21.56 -51.21
N GLY A 108 3.93 -20.95 -52.07
CA GLY A 108 2.89 -20.00 -51.66
C GLY A 108 1.86 -20.57 -50.67
N GLU A 109 1.60 -21.86 -50.72
CA GLU A 109 0.74 -22.58 -49.77
C GLU A 109 1.29 -22.52 -48.34
N LYS A 110 2.61 -22.73 -48.16
CA LYS A 110 3.27 -22.66 -46.87
C LYS A 110 3.28 -21.21 -46.30
N LEU A 111 3.47 -20.20 -47.16
CA LEU A 111 3.39 -18.79 -46.76
C LEU A 111 1.96 -18.43 -46.34
N ALA A 112 0.94 -18.88 -47.08
CA ALA A 112 -0.47 -18.67 -46.75
C ALA A 112 -0.82 -19.29 -45.38
N GLU A 113 -0.33 -20.51 -45.10
CA GLU A 113 -0.52 -21.19 -43.82
C GLU A 113 0.14 -20.41 -42.67
N LEU A 114 1.38 -19.93 -42.84
CA LEU A 114 2.07 -19.12 -41.82
C LEU A 114 1.41 -17.77 -41.58
N HIS A 115 0.91 -17.11 -42.62
CA HIS A 115 0.11 -15.88 -42.45
C HIS A 115 -1.21 -16.16 -41.73
N ALA A 116 -1.87 -17.30 -41.99
CA ALA A 116 -3.06 -17.70 -41.24
C ALA A 116 -2.75 -17.98 -39.78
N GLN A 117 -1.62 -18.64 -39.46
CA GLN A 117 -1.15 -18.85 -38.10
C GLN A 117 -0.83 -17.52 -37.41
N LEU A 118 -0.17 -16.56 -38.10
CA LEU A 118 0.14 -15.24 -37.61
C LEU A 118 -1.14 -14.45 -37.31
N ALA A 119 -2.13 -14.50 -38.22
CA ALA A 119 -3.44 -13.86 -38.03
C ALA A 119 -4.20 -14.47 -36.84
N ALA A 120 -4.24 -15.80 -36.72
CA ALA A 120 -4.86 -16.49 -35.59
C ALA A 120 -4.18 -16.16 -34.24
N ALA A 121 -2.85 -15.99 -34.26
CA ALA A 121 -2.08 -15.51 -33.12
C ALA A 121 -2.25 -14.01 -32.86
N GLY A 122 -3.04 -13.26 -33.67
CA GLY A 122 -3.21 -11.80 -33.55
C GLY A 122 -1.89 -11.04 -33.73
N GLY A 123 -1.02 -11.53 -34.61
CA GLY A 123 0.29 -10.95 -34.85
C GLY A 123 0.22 -9.57 -35.48
N TYR A 124 -0.77 -9.30 -36.30
CA TYR A 124 -0.98 -7.98 -36.91
C TYR A 124 -1.37 -6.89 -35.90
N ASP A 125 -2.04 -7.27 -34.81
CA ASP A 125 -2.44 -6.36 -33.73
C ASP A 125 -1.39 -6.29 -32.59
N ALA A 126 -0.39 -7.17 -32.62
CA ALA A 126 0.61 -7.29 -31.55
C ALA A 126 1.40 -5.99 -31.31
N PRO A 127 1.86 -5.23 -32.32
CA PRO A 127 2.54 -3.95 -32.07
C PRO A 127 1.63 -2.93 -31.38
N ALA A 128 0.34 -2.86 -31.76
CA ALA A 128 -0.61 -1.97 -31.12
C ALA A 128 -0.89 -2.37 -29.67
N ARG A 129 -0.98 -3.69 -29.36
CA ARG A 129 -1.10 -4.18 -27.99
C ARG A 129 0.14 -3.85 -27.16
N ALA A 130 1.34 -4.06 -27.71
CA ALA A 130 2.59 -3.71 -27.02
C ALA A 130 2.67 -2.21 -26.72
N ALA A 131 2.33 -1.35 -27.68
CA ALA A 131 2.24 0.11 -27.51
C ALA A 131 1.21 0.51 -26.44
N GLN A 132 0.04 -0.15 -26.40
CA GLN A 132 -0.97 0.05 -25.35
C GLN A 132 -0.47 -0.33 -23.97
N LEU A 133 0.23 -1.46 -23.82
CA LEU A 133 0.85 -1.89 -22.57
C LEU A 133 1.90 -0.87 -22.10
N MET A 134 2.77 -0.43 -23.01
CA MET A 134 3.76 0.61 -22.71
C MET A 134 3.09 1.91 -22.29
N ASN A 135 2.12 2.40 -23.03
CA ASN A 135 1.41 3.65 -22.72
C ASN A 135 0.70 3.57 -21.35
N GLY A 136 0.03 2.44 -21.06
CA GLY A 136 -0.61 2.19 -19.76
C GLY A 136 0.37 2.20 -18.58
N LEU A 137 1.62 1.79 -18.79
CA LEU A 137 2.70 1.85 -17.80
C LEU A 137 3.47 3.18 -17.82
N GLY A 138 2.97 4.18 -18.54
CA GLY A 138 3.45 5.56 -18.50
C GLY A 138 4.51 5.94 -19.54
N PHE A 139 4.83 5.05 -20.51
CA PHE A 139 5.75 5.38 -21.61
C PHE A 139 5.07 6.30 -22.63
N ALA A 140 5.82 7.25 -23.15
CA ALA A 140 5.38 8.06 -24.27
C ALA A 140 5.54 7.29 -25.61
N THR A 141 4.78 7.66 -26.63
CA THR A 141 4.90 7.05 -27.97
C THR A 141 6.33 7.17 -28.53
N ALA A 142 7.04 8.26 -28.23
CA ALA A 142 8.44 8.44 -28.62
C ALA A 142 9.40 7.41 -27.99
N ASP A 143 9.03 6.85 -26.82
CA ASP A 143 9.86 5.89 -26.11
C ASP A 143 9.86 4.50 -26.76
N GLU A 144 8.89 4.19 -27.61
CA GLU A 144 8.78 2.93 -28.35
C GLU A 144 10.02 2.66 -29.23
N GLN A 145 10.63 3.73 -29.75
CA GLN A 145 11.78 3.69 -30.64
C GLN A 145 13.13 3.86 -29.92
N ARG A 146 13.12 3.98 -28.61
CA ARG A 146 14.35 4.08 -27.80
C ARG A 146 14.87 2.69 -27.45
N THR A 147 16.17 2.60 -27.25
CA THR A 147 16.77 1.33 -26.81
C THR A 147 16.55 1.11 -25.31
N VAL A 148 16.43 -0.16 -24.91
CA VAL A 148 16.23 -0.54 -23.48
C VAL A 148 17.36 0.01 -22.60
N ARG A 149 18.59 0.12 -23.12
CA ARG A 149 19.76 0.69 -22.41
C ARG A 149 19.57 2.14 -22.00
N GLU A 150 18.83 2.92 -22.77
CA GLU A 150 18.64 4.36 -22.52
C GLU A 150 17.71 4.64 -21.33
N PHE A 151 17.00 3.63 -20.85
CA PHE A 151 16.07 3.76 -19.73
C PHE A 151 16.75 3.56 -18.38
N SER A 152 16.31 4.32 -17.37
CA SER A 152 16.73 4.10 -15.99
C SER A 152 16.28 2.74 -15.45
N GLY A 153 16.84 2.29 -14.32
CA GLY A 153 16.48 1.02 -13.70
C GLY A 153 14.98 0.85 -13.49
N GLY A 154 14.30 1.84 -12.92
CA GLY A 154 12.86 1.80 -12.69
C GLY A 154 12.04 1.70 -13.99
N TRP A 155 12.43 2.42 -15.04
CA TRP A 155 11.78 2.32 -16.34
C TRP A 155 12.02 0.97 -17.01
N ARG A 156 13.19 0.36 -16.84
CA ARG A 156 13.46 -1.00 -17.32
C ARG A 156 12.60 -2.05 -16.61
N VAL A 157 12.36 -1.88 -15.30
CA VAL A 157 11.41 -2.75 -14.55
C VAL A 157 10.01 -2.65 -15.14
N ARG A 158 9.53 -1.44 -15.50
CA ARG A 158 8.24 -1.25 -16.18
C ARG A 158 8.19 -1.89 -17.55
N LEU A 159 9.28 -1.81 -18.35
CA LEU A 159 9.36 -2.52 -19.65
C LEU A 159 9.25 -4.04 -19.46
N ASN A 160 9.90 -4.56 -18.42
CA ASN A 160 9.82 -5.99 -18.11
C ASN A 160 8.41 -6.42 -17.67
N LEU A 161 7.72 -5.56 -16.92
CA LEU A 161 6.32 -5.78 -16.62
C LEU A 161 5.48 -5.78 -17.92
N ALA A 162 5.65 -4.80 -18.81
CA ALA A 162 4.97 -4.77 -20.11
C ALA A 162 5.22 -6.04 -20.91
N ARG A 163 6.47 -6.53 -20.94
CA ARG A 163 6.84 -7.79 -21.58
C ARG A 163 6.12 -8.99 -20.98
N ALA A 164 6.04 -9.09 -19.65
CA ALA A 164 5.31 -10.16 -18.99
C ALA A 164 3.80 -10.12 -19.27
N LEU A 165 3.21 -8.91 -19.31
CA LEU A 165 1.80 -8.71 -19.65
C LEU A 165 1.49 -8.97 -21.14
N MET A 166 2.49 -8.87 -22.02
CA MET A 166 2.34 -9.20 -23.45
C MET A 166 2.18 -10.71 -23.68
N CYS A 167 2.74 -11.55 -22.81
CA CYS A 167 2.65 -13.01 -22.84
C CYS A 167 1.19 -13.46 -22.70
N ARG A 168 0.76 -14.37 -23.58
CA ARG A 168 -0.56 -15.04 -23.50
C ARG A 168 -0.49 -16.22 -22.55
N SER A 169 -0.43 -15.92 -21.27
CA SER A 169 -0.24 -16.93 -20.24
C SER A 169 -1.55 -17.45 -19.66
N ASP A 170 -1.54 -18.72 -19.21
CA ASP A 170 -2.60 -19.31 -18.38
C ASP A 170 -2.41 -18.94 -16.90
N LEU A 171 -1.15 -18.70 -16.49
CA LEU A 171 -0.75 -18.34 -15.14
C LEU A 171 0.22 -17.15 -15.19
N LEU A 172 -0.14 -16.08 -14.52
CA LEU A 172 0.68 -14.88 -14.38
C LEU A 172 1.20 -14.77 -12.95
N LEU A 173 2.52 -14.66 -12.79
CA LEU A 173 3.22 -14.52 -11.53
C LEU A 173 3.80 -13.11 -11.42
N LEU A 174 3.31 -12.32 -10.47
CA LEU A 174 3.76 -10.94 -10.24
C LEU A 174 4.28 -10.79 -8.81
N ASP A 175 5.55 -10.41 -8.68
CA ASP A 175 6.20 -10.12 -7.40
C ASP A 175 6.40 -8.61 -7.28
N GLU A 176 5.60 -7.97 -6.42
CA GLU A 176 5.59 -6.53 -6.15
C GLU A 176 5.52 -5.65 -7.42
N PRO A 177 4.54 -5.85 -8.32
CA PRO A 177 4.48 -5.14 -9.60
C PRO A 177 4.21 -3.64 -9.46
N THR A 178 3.72 -3.17 -8.33
CA THR A 178 3.42 -1.77 -8.04
C THR A 178 4.66 -0.96 -7.69
N ASN A 179 5.77 -1.62 -7.34
CA ASN A 179 7.02 -0.92 -7.08
C ASN A 179 7.49 -0.18 -8.33
N HIS A 180 7.90 1.08 -8.17
CA HIS A 180 8.33 1.98 -9.24
C HIS A 180 7.24 2.43 -10.23
N LEU A 181 5.96 2.08 -10.01
CA LEU A 181 4.83 2.63 -10.78
C LEU A 181 4.33 3.92 -10.12
N ASP A 182 3.86 4.87 -10.94
CA ASP A 182 3.08 5.99 -10.43
C ASP A 182 1.60 5.62 -10.31
N LEU A 183 0.83 6.47 -9.66
CA LEU A 183 -0.59 6.22 -9.41
C LEU A 183 -1.37 5.92 -10.70
N ASP A 184 -1.03 6.59 -11.80
CA ASP A 184 -1.66 6.39 -13.10
C ASP A 184 -1.45 4.96 -13.61
N ALA A 185 -0.17 4.51 -13.57
CA ALA A 185 0.19 3.17 -14.00
C ALA A 185 -0.40 2.10 -13.08
N ILE A 186 -0.52 2.38 -11.76
CA ILE A 186 -1.17 1.47 -10.80
C ILE A 186 -2.65 1.31 -11.12
N VAL A 187 -3.39 2.43 -11.34
CA VAL A 187 -4.82 2.38 -11.73
C VAL A 187 -5.02 1.61 -13.02
N TRP A 188 -4.18 1.87 -14.00
CA TRP A 188 -4.24 1.15 -15.27
C TRP A 188 -3.96 -0.35 -15.09
N LEU A 189 -2.93 -0.70 -14.31
CA LEU A 189 -2.56 -2.10 -14.04
C LEU A 189 -3.68 -2.84 -13.29
N GLU A 190 -4.34 -2.19 -12.30
CA GLU A 190 -5.51 -2.74 -11.62
C GLU A 190 -6.60 -3.14 -12.61
N GLN A 191 -6.96 -2.21 -13.51
CA GLN A 191 -7.99 -2.45 -14.52
C GLN A 191 -7.60 -3.59 -15.47
N TRP A 192 -6.34 -3.63 -15.88
CA TRP A 192 -5.82 -4.67 -16.75
C TRP A 192 -5.87 -6.04 -16.07
N LEU A 193 -5.38 -6.15 -14.83
CA LEU A 193 -5.37 -7.40 -14.06
C LEU A 193 -6.77 -7.89 -13.70
N ARG A 194 -7.71 -6.99 -13.44
CA ARG A 194 -9.13 -7.36 -13.25
C ARG A 194 -9.73 -8.03 -14.50
N ASN A 195 -9.32 -7.60 -15.66
CA ASN A 195 -9.80 -8.14 -16.94
C ASN A 195 -8.94 -9.32 -17.46
N TYR A 196 -7.83 -9.62 -16.78
CA TYR A 196 -6.97 -10.74 -17.18
C TYR A 196 -7.72 -12.08 -17.03
N PRO A 197 -7.82 -12.89 -18.13
CA PRO A 197 -8.65 -14.10 -18.14
C PRO A 197 -7.99 -15.31 -17.49
N GLY A 198 -6.65 -15.27 -17.26
CA GLY A 198 -5.88 -16.36 -16.67
C GLY A 198 -5.90 -16.37 -15.15
N THR A 199 -5.19 -17.30 -14.56
CA THR A 199 -4.93 -17.38 -13.12
C THR A 199 -3.82 -16.41 -12.75
N LEU A 200 -3.98 -15.67 -11.65
CA LEU A 200 -3.00 -14.71 -11.15
C LEU A 200 -2.50 -15.13 -9.77
N LEU A 201 -1.18 -15.13 -9.59
CA LEU A 201 -0.54 -15.13 -8.28
C LEU A 201 0.24 -13.82 -8.11
N LEU A 202 -0.11 -13.07 -7.09
CA LEU A 202 0.35 -11.70 -6.89
C LEU A 202 0.92 -11.52 -5.48
N ILE A 203 2.17 -11.11 -5.37
CA ILE A 203 2.71 -10.54 -4.12
C ILE A 203 2.57 -9.03 -4.24
N ALA A 204 1.88 -8.41 -3.30
CA ALA A 204 1.80 -6.96 -3.20
C ALA A 204 1.69 -6.52 -1.72
N HIS A 205 2.18 -5.32 -1.44
CA HIS A 205 2.11 -4.68 -0.13
C HIS A 205 1.16 -3.48 -0.12
N ASP A 206 0.36 -3.28 -1.17
CA ASP A 206 -0.70 -2.29 -1.26
C ASP A 206 -2.06 -2.95 -1.02
N ARG A 207 -2.75 -2.53 0.05
CA ARG A 207 -4.06 -3.07 0.45
C ARG A 207 -5.14 -2.79 -0.57
N GLU A 208 -5.24 -1.53 -1.03
CA GLU A 208 -6.28 -1.13 -1.98
C GLU A 208 -6.09 -1.84 -3.32
N PHE A 209 -4.81 -2.04 -3.73
CA PHE A 209 -4.50 -2.80 -4.93
C PHE A 209 -4.95 -4.28 -4.80
N LEU A 210 -4.64 -4.93 -3.67
CA LEU A 210 -5.09 -6.30 -3.40
C LEU A 210 -6.61 -6.37 -3.37
N ASP A 211 -7.29 -5.46 -2.67
CA ASP A 211 -8.75 -5.44 -2.57
C ASP A 211 -9.46 -5.34 -3.92
N ARG A 212 -8.86 -4.61 -4.85
CA ARG A 212 -9.44 -4.40 -6.18
C ARG A 212 -9.14 -5.52 -7.18
N VAL A 213 -8.04 -6.26 -6.99
CA VAL A 213 -7.52 -7.20 -8.00
C VAL A 213 -7.79 -8.66 -7.63
N VAL A 214 -7.68 -9.04 -6.34
CA VAL A 214 -7.69 -10.45 -5.94
C VAL A 214 -9.01 -10.88 -5.30
N ASP A 215 -9.32 -12.16 -5.42
CA ASP A 215 -10.50 -12.83 -4.84
C ASP A 215 -10.12 -13.96 -3.86
N ARG A 216 -8.82 -14.14 -3.63
CA ARG A 216 -8.24 -15.10 -2.68
C ARG A 216 -7.00 -14.50 -2.06
N ILE A 217 -6.72 -14.83 -0.80
CA ILE A 217 -5.47 -14.47 -0.12
C ILE A 217 -4.80 -15.72 0.41
N ILE A 218 -3.54 -15.91 0.09
CA ILE A 218 -2.65 -16.90 0.69
C ILE A 218 -1.80 -16.15 1.72
N ASN A 219 -2.10 -16.36 3.00
CA ASN A 219 -1.32 -15.74 4.08
C ASN A 219 -0.26 -16.73 4.59
N ILE A 220 1.01 -16.27 4.60
CA ILE A 220 2.14 -17.04 5.16
C ILE A 220 2.51 -16.40 6.50
N GLU A 221 2.11 -17.06 7.58
CA GLU A 221 2.27 -16.56 8.94
C GLU A 221 2.65 -17.70 9.89
N GLN A 222 3.61 -17.47 10.80
CA GLN A 222 4.04 -18.44 11.82
C GLN A 222 4.40 -19.83 11.25
N GLY A 223 5.01 -19.86 10.06
CA GLY A 223 5.40 -21.10 9.41
C GLY A 223 4.23 -21.91 8.81
N LYS A 224 3.07 -21.30 8.61
CA LYS A 224 1.90 -21.89 7.95
C LYS A 224 1.49 -21.05 6.76
N ALA A 225 1.04 -21.71 5.68
CA ALA A 225 0.44 -21.06 4.54
C ALA A 225 -1.05 -21.44 4.47
N THR A 226 -1.92 -20.45 4.60
CA THR A 226 -3.38 -20.65 4.66
C THR A 226 -4.07 -19.84 3.58
N LEU A 227 -5.01 -20.46 2.87
CA LEU A 227 -5.83 -19.81 1.83
C LEU A 227 -7.13 -19.28 2.45
N TYR A 228 -7.38 -17.99 2.28
CA TYR A 228 -8.60 -17.30 2.64
C TYR A 228 -9.40 -16.95 1.38
N ARG A 229 -10.72 -16.88 1.52
CA ARG A 229 -11.62 -16.48 0.43
C ARG A 229 -11.98 -15.00 0.56
N GLY A 230 -12.12 -14.35 -0.58
CA GLY A 230 -12.42 -12.93 -0.65
C GLY A 230 -11.15 -12.08 -0.89
N ASN A 231 -11.33 -10.77 -0.84
CA ASN A 231 -10.26 -9.79 -1.01
C ASN A 231 -9.42 -9.62 0.27
N TYR A 232 -8.55 -8.61 0.31
CA TYR A 232 -7.67 -8.39 1.46
C TYR A 232 -8.46 -7.95 2.70
N SER A 233 -9.46 -7.10 2.55
CA SER A 233 -10.33 -6.66 3.66
C SER A 233 -11.13 -7.83 4.25
N ASP A 234 -11.68 -8.71 3.41
CA ASP A 234 -12.35 -9.94 3.87
C ASP A 234 -11.39 -10.85 4.64
N PHE A 235 -10.14 -10.96 4.18
CA PHE A 235 -9.09 -11.72 4.86
C PHE A 235 -8.79 -11.16 6.26
N GLU A 236 -8.66 -9.83 6.42
CA GLU A 236 -8.40 -9.21 7.73
C GLU A 236 -9.50 -9.56 8.74
N VAL A 237 -10.77 -9.50 8.32
CA VAL A 237 -11.91 -9.88 9.17
C VAL A 237 -11.82 -11.36 9.56
N GLN A 238 -11.65 -12.26 8.58
CA GLN A 238 -11.56 -13.70 8.83
C GLN A 238 -10.36 -14.05 9.72
N ARG A 239 -9.21 -13.40 9.52
CA ARG A 239 -8.02 -13.56 10.36
C ARG A 239 -8.28 -13.13 11.80
N ALA A 240 -8.91 -11.97 12.01
CA ALA A 240 -9.25 -11.46 13.33
C ALA A 240 -10.21 -12.41 14.07
N GLU A 241 -11.24 -12.91 13.40
CA GLU A 241 -12.17 -13.90 13.95
C GLU A 241 -11.45 -15.21 14.33
N HIS A 242 -10.58 -15.70 13.47
CA HIS A 242 -9.82 -16.93 13.71
C HIS A 242 -8.87 -16.79 14.92
N LEU A 243 -8.17 -15.67 15.04
CA LEU A 243 -7.30 -15.37 16.19
C LEU A 243 -8.10 -15.26 17.49
N ALA A 244 -9.26 -14.60 17.46
CA ALA A 244 -10.15 -14.51 18.62
C ALA A 244 -10.66 -15.89 19.06
N GLN A 245 -11.07 -16.74 18.14
CA GLN A 245 -11.48 -18.11 18.42
C GLN A 245 -10.33 -18.94 18.99
N GLN A 246 -9.13 -18.83 18.44
CA GLN A 246 -7.94 -19.53 18.93
C GLN A 246 -7.59 -19.09 20.35
N SER A 247 -7.67 -17.80 20.67
CA SER A 247 -7.45 -17.27 22.02
C SER A 247 -8.44 -17.87 23.03
N VAL A 248 -9.72 -17.88 22.71
CA VAL A 248 -10.76 -18.48 23.56
C VAL A 248 -10.52 -19.98 23.76
N MET A 249 -10.16 -20.71 22.70
CA MET A 249 -9.86 -22.14 22.78
C MET A 249 -8.61 -22.40 23.63
N PHE A 250 -7.57 -21.60 23.48
CA PHE A 250 -6.35 -21.67 24.28
C PHE A 250 -6.63 -21.46 25.77
N GLU A 251 -7.36 -20.39 26.13
CA GLU A 251 -7.72 -20.14 27.52
C GLU A 251 -8.55 -21.26 28.12
N ARG A 252 -9.51 -21.81 27.35
CA ARG A 252 -10.33 -22.94 27.78
C ARG A 252 -9.48 -24.17 28.01
N GLN A 253 -8.54 -24.46 27.12
CA GLN A 253 -7.61 -25.58 27.27
C GLN A 253 -6.68 -25.38 28.48
N GLN A 254 -6.14 -24.17 28.69
CA GLN A 254 -5.29 -23.86 29.85
C GLN A 254 -6.04 -24.08 31.18
N ARG A 255 -7.29 -23.64 31.28
CA ARG A 255 -8.14 -23.90 32.46
C ARG A 255 -8.35 -25.41 32.67
N GLN A 256 -8.55 -26.17 31.59
CA GLN A 256 -8.72 -27.60 31.64
C GLN A 256 -7.41 -28.31 32.09
N ILE A 257 -6.27 -27.91 31.55
CA ILE A 257 -4.93 -28.42 31.95
C ILE A 257 -4.68 -28.12 33.41
N SER A 258 -4.88 -26.89 33.87
CA SER A 258 -4.71 -26.47 35.26
C SER A 258 -5.60 -27.27 36.21
N HIS A 259 -6.87 -27.49 35.86
CA HIS A 259 -7.80 -28.30 36.66
C HIS A 259 -7.36 -29.78 36.74
N MET A 260 -6.91 -30.38 35.63
CA MET A 260 -6.41 -31.75 35.62
C MET A 260 -5.12 -31.88 36.42
N GLN A 261 -4.21 -30.92 36.28
CA GLN A 261 -2.94 -30.87 37.02
C GLN A 261 -3.20 -30.77 38.53
N ALA A 262 -4.03 -29.83 38.96
CA ALA A 262 -4.41 -29.67 40.37
C ALA A 262 -5.04 -30.96 40.97
N PHE A 263 -5.86 -31.67 40.17
CA PHE A 263 -6.40 -32.96 40.59
C PHE A 263 -5.31 -34.02 40.73
N VAL A 264 -4.38 -34.13 39.78
CA VAL A 264 -3.26 -35.07 39.83
C VAL A 264 -2.38 -34.78 41.05
N ASP A 265 -2.01 -33.53 41.31
CA ASP A 265 -1.16 -33.11 42.43
C ASP A 265 -1.83 -33.42 43.79
N ARG A 266 -3.15 -33.17 43.87
CA ARG A 266 -3.91 -33.41 45.11
C ARG A 266 -4.10 -34.90 45.44
N PHE A 267 -4.25 -35.75 44.42
CA PHE A 267 -4.64 -37.15 44.63
C PHE A 267 -3.58 -38.18 44.24
N ARG A 268 -2.37 -37.76 43.83
CA ARG A 268 -1.26 -38.65 43.43
C ARG A 268 -0.84 -39.61 44.53
N ALA A 269 -0.91 -39.19 45.79
CA ALA A 269 -0.48 -40.00 46.97
C ALA A 269 -1.62 -40.84 47.58
N GLN A 270 -2.88 -40.70 47.14
CA GLN A 270 -4.01 -41.44 47.72
C GLN A 270 -4.29 -42.73 46.94
N ALA A 271 -4.15 -43.88 47.58
CA ALA A 271 -4.30 -45.21 46.97
C ALA A 271 -5.66 -45.42 46.29
N THR A 272 -6.75 -44.87 46.84
CA THR A 272 -8.10 -45.02 46.32
C THR A 272 -8.38 -44.21 45.04
N LYS A 273 -7.63 -43.12 44.81
CA LYS A 273 -7.78 -42.24 43.63
C LYS A 273 -6.56 -42.25 42.69
N ALA A 274 -5.52 -43.00 43.04
CA ALA A 274 -4.27 -43.09 42.25
C ALA A 274 -4.54 -43.50 40.78
N ARG A 275 -5.47 -44.45 40.57
CA ARG A 275 -5.84 -44.92 39.22
C ARG A 275 -6.50 -43.82 38.38
N GLN A 276 -7.33 -42.97 39.01
CA GLN A 276 -7.94 -41.83 38.32
C GLN A 276 -6.93 -40.71 38.04
N ALA A 277 -6.03 -40.43 38.98
CA ALA A 277 -4.93 -39.47 38.77
C ALA A 277 -4.00 -39.91 37.64
N GLN A 278 -3.67 -41.20 37.55
CA GLN A 278 -2.84 -41.75 36.47
C GLN A 278 -3.54 -41.70 35.09
N SER A 279 -4.87 -41.93 35.06
CA SER A 279 -5.67 -41.76 33.82
C SER A 279 -5.67 -40.33 33.33
N ARG A 280 -5.81 -39.34 34.24
CA ARG A 280 -5.76 -37.92 33.89
C ARG A 280 -4.38 -37.46 33.46
N LEU A 281 -3.31 -37.99 34.07
CA LEU A 281 -1.94 -37.73 33.64
C LEU A 281 -1.71 -38.20 32.19
N LYS A 282 -2.15 -39.42 31.86
CA LYS A 282 -2.09 -39.95 30.49
C LYS A 282 -2.94 -39.11 29.50
N ALA A 283 -4.07 -38.57 29.95
CA ALA A 283 -4.89 -37.69 29.15
C ALA A 283 -4.19 -36.34 28.87
N LEU A 284 -3.49 -35.77 29.87
CA LEU A 284 -2.65 -34.58 29.72
C LEU A 284 -1.48 -34.80 28.76
N GLU A 285 -0.83 -35.96 28.82
CA GLU A 285 0.30 -36.33 27.94
C GLU A 285 -0.15 -36.48 26.47
N ARG A 286 -1.39 -36.94 26.25
CA ARG A 286 -1.96 -37.14 24.91
C ARG A 286 -2.66 -35.90 24.34
N MET A 287 -2.86 -34.87 25.18
CA MET A 287 -3.55 -33.68 24.77
C MET A 287 -2.69 -32.87 23.80
N GLN A 288 -3.19 -32.65 22.55
CA GLN A 288 -2.57 -31.72 21.64
C GLN A 288 -2.71 -30.28 22.21
N ARG A 289 -1.57 -29.68 22.51
CA ARG A 289 -1.54 -28.31 23.05
C ARG A 289 -1.86 -27.32 21.94
N ILE A 290 -2.90 -26.52 22.15
CA ILE A 290 -3.20 -25.38 21.30
C ILE A 290 -2.10 -24.35 21.59
N ALA A 291 -1.42 -23.87 20.54
CA ALA A 291 -0.48 -22.76 20.69
C ALA A 291 -1.26 -21.50 21.10
N PRO A 292 -0.70 -20.63 21.96
CA PRO A 292 -1.31 -19.34 22.21
C PRO A 292 -1.51 -18.62 20.86
N ALA A 293 -2.62 -17.94 20.70
CA ALA A 293 -2.76 -16.98 19.62
C ALA A 293 -1.69 -15.90 19.87
N HIS A 294 -0.57 -15.98 19.17
CA HIS A 294 0.35 -14.87 19.13
C HIS A 294 -0.35 -13.76 18.34
N ILE A 295 -1.03 -12.90 19.04
CA ILE A 295 -1.28 -11.55 18.56
C ILE A 295 0.09 -10.89 18.76
N ASP A 296 0.93 -10.97 17.74
CA ASP A 296 2.12 -10.13 17.72
C ASP A 296 1.62 -8.72 17.94
N SER A 297 2.10 -8.06 18.99
CA SER A 297 1.74 -6.66 19.23
C SER A 297 2.09 -5.92 17.96
N PRO A 298 1.14 -5.27 17.28
CA PRO A 298 1.42 -4.63 16.01
C PRO A 298 2.63 -3.73 16.20
N PHE A 299 3.59 -3.82 15.30
CA PHE A 299 4.77 -2.97 15.37
C PHE A 299 4.31 -1.52 15.44
N GLN A 300 4.69 -0.80 16.48
CA GLN A 300 4.31 0.58 16.71
C GLN A 300 5.55 1.40 17.03
N PHE A 301 5.66 2.54 16.40
CA PHE A 301 6.64 3.56 16.73
C PHE A 301 5.97 4.93 16.67
N SER A 302 6.58 5.92 17.29
CA SER A 302 6.10 7.30 17.26
C SER A 302 7.25 8.25 16.94
N PHE A 303 6.92 9.35 16.28
CA PHE A 303 7.85 10.46 16.17
C PHE A 303 7.83 11.25 17.46
N ALA A 304 9.00 11.47 18.07
CA ALA A 304 9.09 12.31 19.25
C ALA A 304 8.74 13.77 18.91
N GLU A 305 8.08 14.45 19.83
CA GLU A 305 7.70 15.84 19.65
C GLU A 305 8.90 16.73 19.33
N PRO A 306 8.77 17.61 18.31
CA PRO A 306 9.80 18.60 17.99
C PRO A 306 10.02 19.57 19.17
N ALA A 307 11.26 19.99 19.36
CA ALA A 307 11.60 20.90 20.44
C ALA A 307 10.96 22.29 20.29
N ARG A 308 10.73 22.75 19.05
CA ARG A 308 10.13 24.05 18.70
C ARG A 308 9.31 23.93 17.43
N LEU A 309 8.20 24.69 17.37
CA LEU A 309 7.27 24.75 16.25
C LEU A 309 7.04 26.21 15.82
N PRO A 310 8.03 26.85 15.15
CA PRO A 310 7.87 28.22 14.65
C PRO A 310 6.80 28.30 13.55
N ARG A 311 6.19 29.46 13.38
CA ARG A 311 5.15 29.73 12.36
C ARG A 311 5.50 30.95 11.52
N PRO A 312 5.66 30.82 10.20
CA PRO A 312 5.74 29.57 9.41
C PRO A 312 7.05 28.80 9.69
N LEU A 313 7.10 27.51 9.28
CA LEU A 313 8.34 26.73 9.28
C LEU A 313 9.23 27.13 8.10
N MET A 314 8.61 27.25 6.91
CA MET A 314 9.26 27.59 5.65
C MET A 314 8.30 28.31 4.73
N ALA A 315 8.80 29.28 3.96
CA ALA A 315 8.06 29.91 2.86
C ALA A 315 8.94 29.96 1.60
N LEU A 316 8.37 29.50 0.49
CA LEU A 316 8.93 29.59 -0.85
C LEU A 316 8.08 30.56 -1.66
N GLU A 317 8.72 31.53 -2.33
CA GLU A 317 8.05 32.51 -3.19
C GLU A 317 8.67 32.47 -4.59
N GLU A 318 7.86 32.15 -5.59
CA GLU A 318 8.20 32.07 -7.00
C GLU A 318 9.54 31.36 -7.31
N GLN A 319 9.84 30.30 -6.56
CA GLN A 319 11.09 29.58 -6.74
C GLN A 319 11.13 28.82 -8.07
N ALA A 320 12.32 28.80 -8.67
CA ALA A 320 12.64 27.96 -9.80
C ALA A 320 13.85 27.09 -9.48
N THR A 321 13.86 25.85 -9.99
CA THR A 321 14.98 24.92 -9.80
C THR A 321 15.06 23.91 -10.93
N GLY A 322 16.23 23.29 -11.09
CA GLY A 322 16.49 22.30 -12.13
C GLY A 322 17.92 21.77 -12.07
N TYR A 323 18.35 21.10 -13.11
CA TYR A 323 19.69 20.52 -13.21
C TYR A 323 20.44 21.10 -14.41
N GLY A 324 21.63 21.67 -14.19
CA GLY A 324 22.40 22.37 -15.20
C GLY A 324 21.61 23.53 -15.79
N GLU A 325 21.46 23.60 -17.11
CA GLU A 325 20.69 24.65 -17.80
C GLU A 325 19.18 24.34 -17.90
N ARG A 326 18.75 23.12 -17.53
CA ARG A 326 17.36 22.71 -17.66
C ARG A 326 16.58 23.04 -16.39
N THR A 327 15.70 24.03 -16.46
CA THR A 327 14.70 24.31 -15.41
C THR A 327 13.61 23.24 -15.44
N LEU A 328 13.39 22.58 -14.31
CA LEU A 328 12.33 21.56 -14.15
C LEU A 328 11.11 22.10 -13.44
N LEU A 329 11.31 22.98 -12.46
CA LEU A 329 10.24 23.61 -11.69
C LEU A 329 10.38 25.12 -11.79
N SER A 330 9.28 25.82 -11.98
CA SER A 330 9.22 27.27 -12.10
C SER A 330 8.02 27.84 -11.33
N LYS A 331 8.20 29.02 -10.73
CA LYS A 331 7.16 29.74 -9.98
C LYS A 331 6.53 28.90 -8.87
N VAL A 332 7.36 28.14 -8.14
CA VAL A 332 6.91 27.37 -6.99
C VAL A 332 6.70 28.33 -5.82
N SER A 333 5.47 28.42 -5.33
CA SER A 333 5.11 29.16 -4.12
C SER A 333 4.42 28.21 -3.16
N LEU A 334 4.97 28.07 -1.94
CA LEU A 334 4.48 27.16 -0.91
C LEU A 334 4.89 27.68 0.46
N THR A 335 3.93 27.81 1.35
CA THR A 335 4.20 28.12 2.77
C THR A 335 3.78 26.94 3.62
N ILE A 336 4.68 26.50 4.51
CA ILE A 336 4.49 25.32 5.36
C ILE A 336 4.37 25.76 6.81
N TYR A 337 3.31 25.34 7.49
CA TYR A 337 3.05 25.58 8.89
C TYR A 337 3.15 24.30 9.71
N PRO A 338 3.42 24.38 11.04
CA PRO A 338 3.32 23.21 11.91
C PRO A 338 1.92 22.61 11.86
N GLY A 339 1.86 21.29 11.71
CA GLY A 339 0.61 20.55 11.56
C GLY A 339 0.17 20.33 10.13
N ASP A 340 0.76 20.99 9.13
CA ASP A 340 0.42 20.76 7.73
C ASP A 340 0.73 19.32 7.31
N ARG A 341 -0.17 18.72 6.54
CA ARG A 341 -0.10 17.38 5.98
C ARG A 341 -0.27 17.45 4.47
N ILE A 342 0.84 17.59 3.76
CA ILE A 342 0.86 17.85 2.32
C ILE A 342 1.28 16.60 1.56
N ALA A 343 0.44 16.13 0.64
CA ALA A 343 0.81 15.10 -0.34
C ALA A 343 1.10 15.73 -1.70
N LEU A 344 2.20 15.31 -2.32
CA LEU A 344 2.62 15.73 -3.66
C LEU A 344 2.26 14.65 -4.67
N LEU A 345 1.33 14.96 -5.57
CA LEU A 345 0.87 14.11 -6.66
C LEU A 345 1.53 14.52 -7.98
N GLY A 346 1.50 13.65 -8.96
CA GLY A 346 2.01 13.90 -10.30
C GLY A 346 2.70 12.70 -10.91
N ARG A 347 2.85 12.70 -12.23
CA ARG A 347 3.50 11.63 -12.99
C ARG A 347 4.98 11.47 -12.59
N ASN A 348 5.54 10.29 -12.86
CA ASN A 348 6.98 10.09 -12.69
C ASN A 348 7.74 10.98 -13.67
N GLY A 349 8.77 11.66 -13.15
CA GLY A 349 9.53 12.67 -13.91
C GLY A 349 8.94 14.08 -13.91
N ALA A 350 7.76 14.32 -13.29
CA ALA A 350 7.17 15.65 -13.19
C ALA A 350 7.95 16.64 -12.31
N GLY A 351 8.90 16.14 -11.50
CA GLY A 351 9.72 16.98 -10.62
C GLY A 351 9.39 16.87 -9.13
N LYS A 352 8.61 15.86 -8.69
CA LYS A 352 8.27 15.66 -7.27
C LYS A 352 9.51 15.56 -6.38
N SER A 353 10.43 14.64 -6.68
CA SER A 353 11.68 14.48 -5.91
C SER A 353 12.61 15.69 -6.05
N THR A 354 12.53 16.44 -7.16
CA THR A 354 13.25 17.71 -7.32
C THR A 354 12.71 18.76 -6.33
N LEU A 355 11.39 18.84 -6.18
CA LEU A 355 10.76 19.69 -5.16
C LEU A 355 11.15 19.27 -3.75
N MET A 356 11.15 17.96 -3.46
CA MET A 356 11.57 17.45 -2.15
C MET A 356 13.03 17.83 -1.83
N LYS A 357 13.95 17.71 -2.79
CA LYS A 357 15.35 18.14 -2.63
C LYS A 357 15.48 19.66 -2.45
N LEU A 358 14.66 20.46 -3.14
CA LEU A 358 14.59 21.91 -2.93
C LEU A 358 14.13 22.23 -1.50
N LEU A 359 13.08 21.59 -1.01
CA LEU A 359 12.59 21.74 0.37
C LEU A 359 13.63 21.28 1.40
N ALA A 360 14.33 20.18 1.14
CA ALA A 360 15.39 19.66 1.99
C ALA A 360 16.65 20.57 2.02
N GLY A 361 16.80 21.48 1.04
CA GLY A 361 17.98 22.31 0.89
C GLY A 361 19.16 21.58 0.20
N GLU A 362 18.93 20.40 -0.36
CA GLU A 362 19.94 19.64 -1.12
C GLU A 362 20.10 20.16 -2.56
N LEU A 363 19.09 20.87 -3.07
CA LEU A 363 19.13 21.49 -4.39
C LEU A 363 18.90 22.99 -4.27
N ALA A 364 19.81 23.77 -4.83
CA ALA A 364 19.71 25.23 -4.83
C ALA A 364 18.63 25.71 -5.81
N ALA A 365 17.92 26.76 -5.43
CA ALA A 365 17.04 27.48 -6.34
C ALA A 365 17.86 28.32 -7.34
N THR A 366 17.36 28.41 -8.57
CA THR A 366 17.93 29.28 -9.61
C THR A 366 17.27 30.67 -9.62
N ALA A 367 16.07 30.80 -9.06
CA ALA A 367 15.34 32.06 -8.90
C ALA A 367 14.32 31.95 -7.76
N GLY A 368 13.79 33.09 -7.32
CA GLY A 368 12.81 33.19 -6.21
C GLY A 368 13.47 33.33 -4.85
N THR A 369 12.65 33.42 -3.80
CA THR A 369 13.10 33.59 -2.41
C THR A 369 12.68 32.40 -1.55
N ARG A 370 13.54 32.02 -0.60
CA ARG A 370 13.26 31.02 0.44
C ARG A 370 13.48 31.67 1.81
N THR A 371 12.50 31.56 2.66
CA THR A 371 12.56 32.04 4.04
C THR A 371 12.35 30.87 4.98
N ASP A 372 13.38 30.52 5.74
CA ASP A 372 13.35 29.44 6.72
C ASP A 372 13.21 30.04 8.12
N ALA A 373 12.45 29.38 8.97
CA ALA A 373 12.42 29.71 10.39
C ALA A 373 13.79 29.44 11.04
N ARG A 374 14.17 30.24 12.03
CA ARG A 374 15.46 30.12 12.71
C ARG A 374 15.71 28.73 13.33
N ASP A 375 14.65 28.09 13.81
CA ASP A 375 14.69 26.77 14.46
C ASP A 375 14.14 25.66 13.53
N LEU A 376 14.22 25.83 12.22
CA LEU A 376 13.81 24.80 11.25
C LEU A 376 14.73 23.60 11.37
N SER A 377 14.16 22.42 11.57
CA SER A 377 14.85 21.14 11.58
C SER A 377 14.14 20.20 10.59
N VAL A 378 14.79 19.93 9.48
CA VAL A 378 14.25 19.07 8.41
C VAL A 378 14.70 17.65 8.61
N GLY A 379 13.76 16.71 8.68
CA GLY A 379 14.00 15.29 8.55
C GLY A 379 13.63 14.85 7.13
N TYR A 380 14.59 14.45 6.34
CA TYR A 380 14.35 13.99 4.98
C TYR A 380 14.53 12.48 4.92
N PHE A 381 13.53 11.78 4.41
CA PHE A 381 13.59 10.36 4.08
C PHE A 381 13.45 10.21 2.56
N ALA A 382 14.50 9.70 1.92
CA ALA A 382 14.52 9.46 0.48
C ALA A 382 15.24 8.15 0.18
N GLN A 383 14.95 7.56 -0.98
CA GLN A 383 15.52 6.29 -1.39
C GLN A 383 17.07 6.30 -1.37
N HIS A 384 17.70 7.41 -1.76
CA HIS A 384 19.18 7.54 -1.75
C HIS A 384 19.78 7.58 -0.33
N GLN A 385 19.00 7.83 0.72
CA GLN A 385 19.50 7.79 2.09
C GLN A 385 19.77 6.37 2.59
N LEU A 386 19.16 5.35 1.96
CA LEU A 386 19.54 3.96 2.19
C LEU A 386 21.00 3.69 1.78
N GLU A 387 21.50 4.40 0.77
CA GLU A 387 22.88 4.32 0.29
C GLU A 387 23.86 5.09 1.20
N GLN A 388 23.37 6.03 2.01
CA GLN A 388 24.18 6.80 2.97
C GLN A 388 24.43 6.04 4.28
N LEU A 389 23.73 4.92 4.52
CA LEU A 389 24.02 4.07 5.66
C LEU A 389 25.45 3.51 5.55
N ASP A 390 26.20 3.56 6.63
CA ASP A 390 27.43 2.80 6.71
C ASP A 390 27.09 1.33 6.90
N VAL A 391 27.08 0.60 5.79
CA VAL A 391 26.69 -0.80 5.76
C VAL A 391 27.68 -1.73 6.46
N GLN A 392 28.90 -1.28 6.74
CA GLN A 392 29.90 -2.04 7.49
C GLN A 392 29.75 -1.87 9.00
N ASP A 393 29.05 -0.83 9.42
CA ASP A 393 28.74 -0.58 10.82
C ASP A 393 27.37 -1.16 11.22
N SER A 394 27.12 -1.23 12.51
CA SER A 394 25.87 -1.73 13.09
C SER A 394 24.77 -0.66 13.17
N PRO A 395 23.50 -1.03 13.41
CA PRO A 395 22.45 -0.08 13.75
C PRO A 395 22.82 0.86 14.89
N LEU A 396 23.44 0.33 15.94
CA LEU A 396 23.90 1.12 17.09
C LEU A 396 24.98 2.13 16.71
N GLY A 397 25.94 1.74 15.85
CA GLY A 397 26.99 2.64 15.39
C GLY A 397 26.44 3.79 14.54
N ASN A 398 25.50 3.49 13.62
CA ASN A 398 24.80 4.50 12.83
C ASN A 398 23.99 5.46 13.70
N LEU A 399 23.27 4.95 14.72
CA LEU A 399 22.53 5.79 15.66
C LEU A 399 23.45 6.65 16.52
N ARG A 400 24.57 6.11 16.98
CA ARG A 400 25.59 6.86 17.75
C ARG A 400 26.13 8.05 16.97
N ARG A 401 26.45 7.86 15.68
CA ARG A 401 26.85 8.97 14.81
C ARG A 401 25.77 10.03 14.68
N THR A 402 24.53 9.60 14.55
CA THR A 402 23.38 10.52 14.49
C THR A 402 23.19 11.28 15.81
N ALA A 403 23.35 10.61 16.95
CA ALA A 403 23.26 11.24 18.27
C ALA A 403 24.34 12.32 18.45
N VAL A 404 25.60 12.01 18.08
CA VAL A 404 26.70 12.98 18.12
C VAL A 404 26.43 14.18 17.22
N ALA A 405 25.95 13.93 15.97
CA ALA A 405 25.59 15.01 15.04
C ALA A 405 24.46 15.92 15.55
N CYS A 406 23.56 15.37 16.37
CA CYS A 406 22.49 16.13 17.03
C CYS A 406 22.92 16.77 18.37
N GLY A 407 24.16 16.58 18.80
CA GLY A 407 24.63 17.08 20.11
C GLY A 407 23.93 16.44 21.30
N ARG A 408 23.51 15.16 21.19
CA ARG A 408 22.84 14.42 22.25
C ARG A 408 23.79 13.41 22.88
N ASP A 409 23.94 13.53 24.19
CA ASP A 409 24.61 12.51 25.01
C ASP A 409 23.54 11.47 25.42
N ALA A 410 23.52 10.35 24.68
CA ALA A 410 22.66 9.21 25.01
C ALA A 410 23.53 8.03 25.44
N THR A 411 23.11 7.34 26.49
CA THR A 411 23.75 6.10 26.94
C THR A 411 23.51 4.99 25.91
N GLU A 412 24.39 3.98 25.91
CA GLU A 412 24.22 2.83 25.02
C GLU A 412 22.89 2.11 25.27
N GLN A 413 22.44 2.02 26.51
CA GLN A 413 21.15 1.41 26.85
C GLN A 413 19.98 2.18 26.25
N GLU A 414 19.93 3.51 26.36
CA GLU A 414 18.90 4.35 25.76
C GLU A 414 18.86 4.20 24.23
N MET A 415 20.03 4.12 23.60
CA MET A 415 20.11 3.88 22.16
C MET A 415 19.60 2.49 21.76
N ARG A 416 19.87 1.46 22.57
CA ARG A 416 19.36 0.09 22.35
C ARG A 416 17.85 0.02 22.53
N ASP A 417 17.33 0.65 23.58
CA ASP A 417 15.87 0.72 23.83
C ASP A 417 15.16 1.48 22.71
N TYR A 418 15.76 2.55 22.20
CA TYR A 418 15.26 3.26 21.03
C TYR A 418 15.25 2.38 19.77
N LEU A 419 16.35 1.68 19.48
CA LEU A 419 16.43 0.77 18.33
C LEU A 419 15.44 -0.41 18.46
N ALA A 420 15.17 -0.86 19.68
CA ALA A 420 14.19 -1.90 19.94
C ALA A 420 12.78 -1.46 19.53
N SER A 421 12.42 -0.17 19.70
CA SER A 421 11.14 0.37 19.22
C SER A 421 11.01 0.37 17.69
N PHE A 422 12.13 0.24 16.96
CA PHE A 422 12.18 0.06 15.51
C PHE A 422 12.45 -1.40 15.10
N GLY A 423 12.28 -2.37 16.04
CA GLY A 423 12.39 -3.81 15.78
C GLY A 423 13.82 -4.33 15.70
N PHE A 424 14.82 -3.58 16.16
CA PHE A 424 16.20 -4.05 16.29
C PHE A 424 16.48 -4.48 17.72
N MET A 425 16.39 -5.80 18.00
CA MET A 425 16.52 -6.37 19.34
C MET A 425 17.71 -7.35 19.44
N GLY A 426 18.20 -7.56 20.67
CA GLY A 426 19.24 -8.54 20.96
C GLY A 426 20.54 -8.26 20.19
N ASP A 427 21.11 -9.31 19.61
CA ASP A 427 22.39 -9.22 18.86
C ASP A 427 22.27 -8.45 17.55
N ARG A 428 21.05 -8.34 17.00
CA ARG A 428 20.76 -7.63 15.74
C ARG A 428 21.18 -6.15 15.77
N VAL A 429 21.24 -5.56 16.95
CA VAL A 429 21.67 -4.17 17.18
C VAL A 429 23.17 -3.98 16.88
N PHE A 430 23.97 -5.04 17.03
CA PHE A 430 25.42 -5.02 16.88
C PHE A 430 25.91 -5.60 15.54
N GLU A 431 25.03 -6.29 14.79
CA GLU A 431 25.39 -6.88 13.50
C GLU A 431 25.64 -5.82 12.43
N PRO A 432 26.58 -6.02 11.52
CA PRO A 432 26.75 -5.15 10.35
C PRO A 432 25.47 -5.09 9.52
N ILE A 433 25.18 -3.90 8.96
CA ILE A 433 23.94 -3.67 8.19
C ILE A 433 24.00 -4.29 6.78
N ALA A 434 25.19 -4.63 6.27
CA ALA A 434 25.35 -5.14 4.91
C ALA A 434 24.36 -6.27 4.55
N PRO A 435 24.16 -7.33 5.37
CA PRO A 435 23.23 -8.43 5.09
C PRO A 435 21.75 -8.11 5.34
N PHE A 436 21.42 -6.90 5.80
CA PHE A 436 20.03 -6.53 6.09
C PHE A 436 19.20 -6.42 4.81
N SER A 437 17.96 -6.84 4.88
CA SER A 437 16.97 -6.65 3.81
C SER A 437 16.72 -5.16 3.54
N GLY A 438 16.18 -4.83 2.36
CA GLY A 438 15.79 -3.46 2.02
C GLY A 438 14.80 -2.87 3.04
N GLY A 439 13.86 -3.65 3.53
CA GLY A 439 12.91 -3.23 4.56
C GLY A 439 13.55 -2.95 5.92
N GLU A 440 14.51 -3.78 6.37
CA GLU A 440 15.27 -3.52 7.59
C GLU A 440 16.10 -2.24 7.48
N LYS A 441 16.74 -2.01 6.34
CA LYS A 441 17.49 -0.77 6.06
C LYS A 441 16.59 0.45 6.07
N ALA A 442 15.43 0.38 5.41
CA ALA A 442 14.43 1.46 5.39
C ALA A 442 13.92 1.80 6.80
N ARG A 443 13.65 0.78 7.61
CA ARG A 443 13.24 0.91 9.01
C ARG A 443 14.31 1.60 9.85
N LEU A 444 15.59 1.25 9.64
CA LEU A 444 16.70 1.90 10.33
C LEU A 444 16.81 3.37 9.93
N VAL A 445 16.76 3.71 8.63
CA VAL A 445 16.80 5.11 8.16
C VAL A 445 15.66 5.90 8.77
N LEU A 446 14.43 5.34 8.78
CA LEU A 446 13.28 5.99 9.40
C LEU A 446 13.52 6.27 10.89
N GLY A 447 14.09 5.31 11.62
CA GLY A 447 14.50 5.49 13.01
C GLY A 447 15.56 6.58 13.19
N LEU A 448 16.56 6.66 12.32
CA LEU A 448 17.59 7.71 12.37
C LEU A 448 17.01 9.10 12.08
N VAL A 449 16.05 9.21 11.13
CA VAL A 449 15.33 10.46 10.85
C VAL A 449 14.47 10.88 12.04
N ALA A 450 13.70 9.95 12.61
CA ALA A 450 12.85 10.21 13.78
C ALA A 450 13.67 10.60 15.02
N TYR A 451 14.86 10.04 15.21
CA TYR A 451 15.75 10.37 16.32
C TYR A 451 16.17 11.84 16.35
N ARG A 452 16.28 12.48 15.19
CA ARG A 452 16.63 13.90 15.06
C ARG A 452 15.57 14.85 15.60
N ARG A 453 14.32 14.38 15.82
CA ARG A 453 13.14 15.18 16.22
C ARG A 453 12.92 16.38 15.30
N PRO A 454 12.79 16.17 14.00
CA PRO A 454 12.56 17.27 13.06
C PRO A 454 11.23 17.96 13.36
N ASN A 455 11.04 19.20 12.90
CA ASN A 455 9.74 19.88 12.90
C ASN A 455 9.10 19.93 11.49
N LEU A 456 9.87 19.58 10.47
CA LEU A 456 9.40 19.33 9.10
C LEU A 456 9.91 17.97 8.63
N LEU A 457 8.99 17.03 8.36
CA LEU A 457 9.28 15.73 7.76
C LEU A 457 9.04 15.79 6.26
N LEU A 458 10.04 15.42 5.49
CA LEU A 458 9.98 15.24 4.05
C LEU A 458 10.12 13.75 3.75
N LEU A 459 9.09 13.13 3.16
CA LEU A 459 9.04 11.70 2.92
C LEU A 459 8.90 11.45 1.41
N ASP A 460 9.97 10.97 0.76
CA ASP A 460 9.98 10.63 -0.67
C ASP A 460 9.92 9.12 -0.84
N GLU A 461 8.74 8.61 -1.20
CA GLU A 461 8.41 7.18 -1.34
C GLU A 461 8.75 6.34 -0.10
N PRO A 462 8.26 6.72 1.10
CA PRO A 462 8.66 6.07 2.35
C PRO A 462 8.16 4.62 2.48
N THR A 463 7.15 4.23 1.69
CA THR A 463 6.53 2.90 1.71
C THR A 463 7.26 1.86 0.88
N ASN A 464 8.22 2.28 0.03
CA ASN A 464 9.02 1.36 -0.74
C ASN A 464 9.81 0.42 0.18
N HIS A 465 9.74 -0.88 -0.09
CA HIS A 465 10.37 -1.95 0.69
C HIS A 465 9.79 -2.18 2.10
N LEU A 466 8.80 -1.39 2.55
CA LEU A 466 8.10 -1.64 3.81
C LEU A 466 7.01 -2.70 3.60
N ASP A 467 6.91 -3.65 4.53
CA ASP A 467 5.79 -4.57 4.59
C ASP A 467 4.51 -3.89 5.11
N LEU A 468 3.40 -4.58 5.02
CA LEU A 468 2.08 -4.02 5.39
C LEU A 468 2.01 -3.51 6.83
N GLU A 469 2.64 -4.21 7.78
CA GLU A 469 2.66 -3.79 9.18
C GLU A 469 3.42 -2.49 9.39
N MET A 470 4.59 -2.37 8.76
CA MET A 470 5.39 -1.16 8.79
C MET A 470 4.70 0.04 8.14
N ARG A 471 4.00 -0.18 7.01
CA ARG A 471 3.21 0.87 6.35
C ARG A 471 2.10 1.38 7.26
N GLN A 472 1.41 0.47 7.95
CA GLN A 472 0.37 0.83 8.91
C GLN A 472 0.93 1.58 10.12
N ALA A 473 2.05 1.11 10.69
CA ALA A 473 2.74 1.79 11.78
C ALA A 473 3.20 3.20 11.39
N LEU A 474 3.72 3.36 10.17
CA LEU A 474 4.11 4.66 9.63
C LEU A 474 2.89 5.59 9.49
N ALA A 475 1.78 5.11 8.94
CA ALA A 475 0.56 5.90 8.79
C ALA A 475 0.06 6.41 10.16
N MET A 476 0.01 5.54 11.17
CA MET A 476 -0.38 5.91 12.54
C MET A 476 0.60 6.92 13.16
N ALA A 477 1.91 6.67 13.05
CA ALA A 477 2.93 7.57 13.60
C ALA A 477 2.89 8.97 12.96
N LEU A 478 2.51 9.07 11.68
CA LEU A 478 2.36 10.35 10.98
C LEU A 478 1.09 11.10 11.41
N GLN A 479 0.01 10.41 11.77
CA GLN A 479 -1.20 11.07 12.30
C GLN A 479 -0.92 11.81 13.60
N ASP A 480 -0.20 11.19 14.52
CA ASP A 480 0.10 11.73 15.84
C ASP A 480 1.26 12.75 15.83
N TYR A 481 1.95 12.92 14.71
CA TYR A 481 3.11 13.80 14.64
C TYR A 481 2.73 15.28 14.69
N ALA A 482 3.33 16.07 15.59
CA ALA A 482 2.99 17.48 15.81
C ALA A 482 3.62 18.46 14.80
N GLY A 483 4.69 18.06 14.09
CA GLY A 483 5.35 18.86 13.06
C GLY A 483 4.59 18.86 11.73
N ALA A 484 5.18 19.47 10.70
CA ALA A 484 4.64 19.40 9.34
C ALA A 484 5.18 18.18 8.59
N VAL A 485 4.36 17.64 7.68
CA VAL A 485 4.73 16.53 6.79
C VAL A 485 4.49 16.94 5.35
N VAL A 486 5.51 16.74 4.50
CA VAL A 486 5.36 16.78 3.05
C VAL A 486 5.75 15.41 2.52
N MET A 487 4.86 14.76 1.80
CA MET A 487 5.10 13.40 1.33
C MET A 487 4.87 13.23 -0.16
N VAL A 488 5.69 12.39 -0.78
CA VAL A 488 5.47 11.78 -2.09
C VAL A 488 5.25 10.31 -1.83
N SER A 489 4.14 9.76 -2.25
CA SER A 489 3.88 8.32 -2.14
C SER A 489 2.94 7.86 -3.25
N HIS A 490 3.06 6.59 -3.60
CA HIS A 490 2.12 5.88 -4.47
C HIS A 490 1.18 4.97 -3.68
N ASP A 491 1.34 4.92 -2.35
CA ASP A 491 0.46 4.21 -1.41
C ASP A 491 -0.75 5.08 -1.08
N ARG A 492 -1.91 4.74 -1.66
CA ARG A 492 -3.16 5.48 -1.48
C ARG A 492 -3.64 5.48 -0.04
N HIS A 493 -3.48 4.36 0.66
CA HIS A 493 -3.88 4.26 2.05
C HIS A 493 -3.10 5.25 2.92
N LEU A 494 -1.77 5.33 2.72
CA LEU A 494 -0.94 6.31 3.42
C LEU A 494 -1.35 7.74 3.08
N LEU A 495 -1.58 8.04 1.79
CA LEU A 495 -2.01 9.39 1.37
C LEU A 495 -3.34 9.78 2.00
N ARG A 496 -4.37 8.91 1.97
CA ARG A 496 -5.68 9.19 2.57
C ARG A 496 -5.63 9.37 4.09
N THR A 497 -4.72 8.61 4.75
CA THR A 497 -4.65 8.55 6.21
C THR A 497 -3.80 9.67 6.80
N ALA A 498 -2.76 10.10 6.07
CA ALA A 498 -1.72 10.98 6.60
C ALA A 498 -1.61 12.32 5.85
N SER A 499 -2.53 12.68 4.94
CA SER A 499 -2.55 13.99 4.28
C SER A 499 -3.91 14.68 4.34
N ASP A 500 -3.89 16.01 4.52
CA ASP A 500 -5.06 16.88 4.54
C ASP A 500 -5.13 17.76 3.28
N SER A 501 -4.02 17.92 2.58
CA SER A 501 -3.90 18.79 1.40
C SER A 501 -3.15 18.08 0.29
N LEU A 502 -3.75 18.09 -0.90
CA LEU A 502 -3.16 17.51 -2.10
C LEU A 502 -2.60 18.62 -3.00
N TYR A 503 -1.38 18.45 -3.45
CA TYR A 503 -0.74 19.33 -4.43
C TYR A 503 -0.30 18.51 -5.64
N VAL A 504 -0.50 19.05 -6.83
CA VAL A 504 -0.09 18.40 -8.07
C VAL A 504 1.11 19.12 -8.66
N VAL A 505 2.14 18.36 -8.99
CA VAL A 505 3.27 18.80 -9.79
C VAL A 505 2.99 18.45 -11.24
N HIS A 506 2.69 19.45 -12.04
CA HIS A 506 2.35 19.31 -13.47
C HIS A 506 2.96 20.44 -14.28
N ASP A 507 3.53 20.14 -15.45
CA ASP A 507 4.17 21.11 -16.37
C ASP A 507 5.16 22.06 -15.68
N GLY A 508 5.95 21.52 -14.74
CA GLY A 508 6.94 22.27 -14.00
C GLY A 508 6.38 23.28 -12.99
N ARG A 509 5.12 23.16 -12.62
CA ARG A 509 4.44 24.02 -11.63
C ARG A 509 3.87 23.20 -10.49
N LEU A 510 3.72 23.85 -9.35
CA LEU A 510 3.04 23.32 -8.17
C LEU A 510 1.66 23.99 -8.05
N GLN A 511 0.61 23.19 -7.94
CA GLN A 511 -0.77 23.67 -7.82
C GLN A 511 -1.50 22.91 -6.72
N VAL A 512 -2.38 23.59 -5.98
CA VAL A 512 -3.30 22.93 -5.04
C VAL A 512 -4.30 22.11 -5.85
N PHE A 513 -4.58 20.90 -5.42
CA PHE A 513 -5.60 20.04 -6.00
C PHE A 513 -6.84 20.07 -5.10
N ASP A 514 -7.92 20.67 -5.59
CA ASP A 514 -9.22 20.76 -4.90
C ASP A 514 -10.05 19.52 -5.24
N GLY A 515 -9.79 18.40 -4.59
CA GLY A 515 -10.44 17.11 -4.79
C GLY A 515 -9.82 16.04 -3.93
N ASP A 516 -10.35 14.84 -3.97
CA ASP A 516 -9.76 13.67 -3.32
C ASP A 516 -8.89 12.82 -4.27
N LEU A 517 -8.34 11.71 -3.78
CA LEU A 517 -7.51 10.82 -4.59
C LEU A 517 -8.30 10.09 -5.69
N ASP A 518 -9.61 9.92 -5.53
CA ASP A 518 -10.46 9.29 -6.55
C ASP A 518 -10.77 10.31 -7.68
N ASP A 519 -10.95 11.58 -7.34
CA ASP A 519 -11.07 12.69 -8.29
C ASP A 519 -9.78 12.89 -9.10
N TYR A 520 -8.61 12.67 -8.46
CA TYR A 520 -7.31 12.76 -9.13
C TYR A 520 -7.20 11.77 -10.29
N ALA A 521 -7.69 10.55 -10.13
CA ALA A 521 -7.72 9.56 -11.22
C ALA A 521 -8.56 10.03 -12.41
N GLY A 522 -9.71 10.67 -12.16
CA GLY A 522 -10.56 11.29 -13.18
C GLY A 522 -9.89 12.48 -13.87
N TRP A 523 -9.24 13.34 -13.09
CA TRP A 523 -8.49 14.50 -13.59
C TRP A 523 -7.34 14.07 -14.51
N LEU A 524 -6.62 13.02 -14.16
CA LEU A 524 -5.56 12.45 -15.00
C LEU A 524 -6.09 11.94 -16.33
N ALA A 525 -7.20 11.21 -16.33
CA ALA A 525 -7.83 10.73 -17.56
C ALA A 525 -8.23 11.88 -18.48
N SER A 526 -8.76 12.96 -17.93
CA SER A 526 -9.17 14.16 -18.69
C SER A 526 -7.97 14.96 -19.22
N SER A 527 -6.90 15.11 -18.42
CA SER A 527 -5.68 15.82 -18.84
C SER A 527 -4.92 15.04 -19.92
N ALA A 528 -4.89 13.71 -19.85
CA ALA A 528 -4.32 12.86 -20.89
C ALA A 528 -5.11 12.93 -22.21
N ALA A 529 -6.43 13.07 -22.14
CA ALA A 529 -7.28 13.27 -23.34
C ALA A 529 -7.04 14.65 -23.96
N ALA A 530 -6.88 15.70 -23.15
CA ALA A 530 -6.56 17.05 -23.63
C ALA A 530 -5.19 17.12 -24.33
N ALA A 531 -4.16 16.48 -23.73
CA ALA A 531 -2.83 16.41 -24.33
C ALA A 531 -2.80 15.62 -25.66
N LYS A 532 -3.67 14.62 -25.83
CA LYS A 532 -3.83 13.90 -27.10
C LYS A 532 -4.56 14.74 -28.17
N ALA A 533 -5.46 15.61 -27.77
CA ALA A 533 -6.14 16.53 -28.69
C ALA A 533 -5.19 17.61 -29.22
N ASP A 534 -4.25 18.09 -28.41
CA ASP A 534 -3.22 19.07 -28.81
C ASP A 534 -2.09 18.48 -29.67
N ALA A 535 -1.89 17.15 -29.61
CA ALA A 535 -0.84 16.45 -30.37
C ALA A 535 -1.27 16.01 -31.79
N ALA A 536 -2.51 16.25 -32.23
CA ALA A 536 -2.95 15.94 -33.59
C ALA A 536 -2.45 17.02 -34.57
N PRO A 537 -1.57 16.70 -35.55
CA PRO A 537 -1.08 17.71 -36.49
C PRO A 537 -2.16 18.02 -37.52
N GLY A 538 -2.70 19.22 -37.49
CA GLY A 538 -3.42 19.83 -38.62
C GLY A 538 -4.87 20.17 -38.39
N SER A 539 -5.13 21.24 -37.67
CA SER A 539 -6.20 22.18 -38.04
C SER A 539 -5.89 23.53 -37.37
N ALA A 540 -5.18 24.38 -38.14
CA ALA A 540 -5.15 25.77 -37.82
C ALA A 540 -6.52 26.33 -38.18
N ALA A 541 -7.24 26.88 -37.20
CA ALA A 541 -7.97 28.10 -37.29
C ALA A 541 -8.89 28.26 -36.06
N ASN A 542 -8.59 29.26 -35.26
CA ASN A 542 -9.51 30.10 -34.51
C ASN A 542 -10.93 29.55 -34.26
N ALA A 543 -11.14 29.06 -33.05
CA ALA A 543 -12.41 29.32 -32.38
C ALA A 543 -12.11 29.45 -30.87
N VAL A 544 -11.73 30.66 -30.46
CA VAL A 544 -12.10 31.16 -29.15
C VAL A 544 -13.61 31.19 -29.17
N VAL A 545 -14.23 30.09 -28.73
CA VAL A 545 -15.66 30.12 -28.40
C VAL A 545 -15.75 30.93 -27.11
N SER A 546 -15.89 32.22 -27.26
CA SER A 546 -16.42 33.08 -26.21
C SER A 546 -17.80 32.53 -25.88
N GLU A 547 -17.96 31.83 -24.74
CA GLU A 547 -19.28 31.56 -24.19
C GLU A 547 -20.10 32.85 -24.26
N SER A 548 -21.23 32.77 -24.92
CA SER A 548 -22.10 33.94 -25.08
C SER A 548 -22.56 34.39 -23.67
N ALA A 549 -22.77 35.68 -23.50
CA ALA A 549 -23.28 36.23 -22.24
C ALA A 549 -24.63 35.61 -21.85
N GLU A 550 -25.34 35.01 -22.80
CA GLU A 550 -26.58 34.26 -22.59
C GLU A 550 -26.34 32.87 -22.00
N ASP A 551 -25.32 32.14 -22.45
CA ASP A 551 -24.97 30.80 -21.89
C ASP A 551 -24.48 30.91 -20.44
N ARG A 552 -23.68 31.94 -20.11
CA ARG A 552 -23.30 32.25 -18.71
C ARG A 552 -24.50 32.61 -17.83
N LYS A 553 -25.49 33.30 -18.42
CA LYS A 553 -26.69 33.68 -17.67
C LYS A 553 -27.63 32.49 -17.47
N GLN A 554 -27.66 31.58 -18.43
CA GLN A 554 -28.44 30.34 -18.34
C GLN A 554 -27.81 29.38 -17.32
N ARG A 555 -26.50 29.15 -17.38
CA ARG A 555 -25.77 28.35 -16.36
C ARG A 555 -25.98 28.88 -14.93
N LYS A 556 -25.86 30.19 -14.74
CA LYS A 556 -26.13 30.80 -13.42
C LYS A 556 -27.57 30.63 -12.95
N ARG A 557 -28.55 30.62 -13.89
CA ARG A 557 -29.95 30.34 -13.56
C ARG A 557 -30.16 28.88 -13.20
N ASP A 558 -29.55 27.96 -13.95
CA ASP A 558 -29.65 26.52 -13.70
C ASP A 558 -28.94 26.12 -12.38
N GLU A 559 -27.78 26.71 -12.07
CA GLU A 559 -27.12 26.56 -10.76
C GLU A 559 -27.95 27.17 -9.62
N ALA A 560 -28.58 28.33 -9.82
CA ALA A 560 -29.44 28.94 -8.81
C ALA A 560 -30.70 28.09 -8.56
N ALA A 561 -31.28 27.48 -9.62
CA ALA A 561 -32.41 26.59 -9.53
C ALA A 561 -32.05 25.28 -8.80
N ARG A 562 -30.90 24.67 -9.10
CA ARG A 562 -30.38 23.50 -8.37
C ARG A 562 -30.13 23.82 -6.89
N ARG A 563 -29.48 24.96 -6.58
CA ARG A 563 -29.27 25.40 -5.18
C ARG A 563 -30.58 25.62 -4.43
N ALA A 564 -31.62 26.15 -5.11
CA ALA A 564 -32.94 26.32 -4.50
C ALA A 564 -33.66 25.00 -4.24
N GLN A 565 -33.46 23.99 -5.06
CA GLN A 565 -34.01 22.63 -4.86
C GLN A 565 -33.30 21.86 -3.75
N THR A 566 -31.97 21.99 -3.61
CA THR A 566 -31.18 21.27 -2.59
C THR A 566 -31.16 21.98 -1.22
N ALA A 567 -31.51 23.29 -1.16
CA ALA A 567 -31.52 24.06 0.09
C ALA A 567 -32.37 23.45 1.21
N PRO A 568 -33.62 22.97 0.99
CA PRO A 568 -34.43 22.36 2.06
C PRO A 568 -33.85 21.03 2.53
N LEU A 569 -33.21 20.26 1.65
CA LEU A 569 -32.58 18.99 2.01
C LEU A 569 -31.32 19.22 2.86
N ARG A 570 -30.48 20.17 2.48
CA ARG A 570 -29.33 20.59 3.32
C ARG A 570 -29.75 21.10 4.69
N ALA A 571 -30.84 21.86 4.76
CA ALA A 571 -31.39 22.30 6.03
C ALA A 571 -31.91 21.15 6.89
N ALA A 572 -32.48 20.10 6.27
CA ALA A 572 -32.92 18.90 6.96
C ALA A 572 -31.72 18.12 7.55
N VAL A 573 -30.65 17.92 6.80
CA VAL A 573 -29.41 17.28 7.27
C VAL A 573 -28.84 18.05 8.46
N GLN A 574 -28.66 19.37 8.34
CA GLN A 574 -28.15 20.20 9.45
C GLN A 574 -29.05 20.17 10.70
N ASN A 575 -30.36 20.05 10.55
CA ASN A 575 -31.27 19.95 11.69
C ASN A 575 -31.11 18.61 12.43
N TRP A 576 -30.91 17.52 11.70
CA TRP A 576 -30.65 16.22 12.31
C TRP A 576 -29.27 16.19 13.00
N GLU A 577 -28.23 16.76 12.40
CA GLU A 577 -26.90 16.90 13.02
C GLU A 577 -26.96 17.64 14.36
N ARG A 578 -27.64 18.79 14.39
CA ARG A 578 -27.83 19.55 15.64
C ARG A 578 -28.61 18.77 16.70
N LYS A 579 -29.55 17.93 16.28
CA LYS A 579 -30.32 17.08 17.19
C LYS A 579 -29.46 15.97 17.76
N MET A 580 -28.65 15.31 16.94
CA MET A 580 -27.70 14.28 17.36
C MET A 580 -26.65 14.87 18.33
N GLU A 581 -26.11 16.04 18.05
CA GLU A 581 -25.15 16.71 18.91
C GLU A 581 -25.75 17.00 20.31
N LYS A 582 -26.99 17.48 20.37
CA LYS A 582 -27.69 17.70 21.66
C LYS A 582 -27.93 16.39 22.43
N LEU A 583 -28.34 15.33 21.73
CA LEU A 583 -28.55 14.02 22.32
C LEU A 583 -27.23 13.42 22.84
N ALA A 584 -26.14 13.56 22.09
CA ALA A 584 -24.81 13.11 22.50
C ALA A 584 -24.32 13.85 23.77
N GLN A 585 -24.52 15.16 23.87
CA GLN A 585 -24.21 15.93 25.08
C GLN A 585 -25.03 15.47 26.30
N GLN A 586 -26.31 15.17 26.11
CA GLN A 586 -27.19 14.66 27.19
C GLN A 586 -26.80 13.24 27.62
N ILE A 587 -26.46 12.38 26.68
CA ILE A 587 -25.98 11.01 26.95
C ILE A 587 -24.66 11.09 27.73
N ALA A 588 -23.71 11.92 27.31
CA ALA A 588 -22.42 12.11 27.99
C ALA A 588 -22.61 12.62 29.44
N ALA A 589 -23.58 13.51 29.67
CA ALA A 589 -23.90 14.00 31.02
C ALA A 589 -24.48 12.90 31.93
N LEU A 590 -25.30 12.01 31.39
CA LEU A 590 -25.84 10.86 32.13
C LEU A 590 -24.77 9.77 32.34
N ASP A 591 -23.91 9.52 31.37
CA ASP A 591 -22.79 8.58 31.48
C ASP A 591 -21.78 9.04 32.54
N ALA A 592 -21.52 10.37 32.64
CA ALA A 592 -20.74 10.95 33.73
C ALA A 592 -21.39 10.74 35.11
N GLN A 593 -22.73 10.81 35.21
CA GLN A 593 -23.45 10.48 36.45
C GLN A 593 -23.41 8.98 36.77
N LEU A 594 -23.49 8.13 35.77
CA LEU A 594 -23.36 6.68 35.92
C LEU A 594 -21.93 6.24 36.30
N ALA A 595 -20.91 7.03 35.98
CA ALA A 595 -19.54 6.79 36.41
C ALA A 595 -19.28 7.10 37.90
N ASP A 596 -20.19 7.80 38.58
CA ASP A 596 -20.06 8.11 40.00
C ASP A 596 -20.35 6.88 40.87
N ALA A 597 -19.33 6.38 41.57
CA ALA A 597 -19.44 5.24 42.45
C ALA A 597 -20.48 5.44 43.59
N ALA A 598 -20.77 6.68 43.98
CA ALA A 598 -21.77 6.99 44.99
C ALA A 598 -23.20 6.63 44.58
N LEU A 599 -23.48 6.55 43.28
CA LEU A 599 -24.79 6.21 42.71
C LEU A 599 -25.17 4.73 42.92
N TYR A 600 -24.20 3.86 43.17
CA TYR A 600 -24.38 2.41 43.33
C TYR A 600 -24.65 1.98 44.78
N THR A 601 -24.86 2.91 45.69
CA THR A 601 -25.24 2.63 47.07
C THR A 601 -26.72 2.27 47.18
N GLU A 602 -27.07 1.44 48.17
CA GLU A 602 -28.45 0.94 48.33
C GLU A 602 -29.49 2.07 48.55
N SER A 603 -29.06 3.21 49.13
CA SER A 603 -29.88 4.42 49.31
C SER A 603 -30.21 5.15 48.01
N GLN A 604 -29.42 4.95 46.94
CA GLN A 604 -29.51 5.67 45.66
C GLN A 604 -30.11 4.75 44.53
N LYS A 605 -30.55 3.53 44.85
CA LYS A 605 -30.99 2.53 43.86
C LYS A 605 -32.15 3.04 42.97
N LYS A 606 -33.02 3.90 43.52
CA LYS A 606 -34.12 4.50 42.75
C LYS A 606 -33.63 5.49 41.71
N LYS A 607 -32.62 6.31 42.06
CA LYS A 607 -32.01 7.27 41.16
C LYS A 607 -31.17 6.59 40.08
N LEU A 608 -30.49 5.49 40.40
CA LEU A 608 -29.75 4.68 39.43
C LEU A 608 -30.69 4.13 38.36
N LEU A 609 -31.87 3.60 38.75
CA LEU A 609 -32.88 3.10 37.80
C LEU A 609 -33.43 4.23 36.91
N GLU A 610 -33.68 5.41 37.47
CA GLU A 610 -34.12 6.59 36.71
C GLU A 610 -33.09 7.05 35.68
N VAL A 611 -31.84 7.19 36.09
CA VAL A 611 -30.73 7.61 35.20
C VAL A 611 -30.48 6.58 34.10
N THR A 612 -30.51 5.29 34.43
CA THR A 612 -30.36 4.20 33.45
C THR A 612 -31.52 4.18 32.44
N ALA A 613 -32.77 4.38 32.91
CA ALA A 613 -33.92 4.47 32.02
C ALA A 613 -33.88 5.69 31.11
N GLN A 614 -33.48 6.86 31.63
CA GLN A 614 -33.29 8.07 30.83
C GLN A 614 -32.19 7.90 29.79
N ARG A 615 -31.07 7.30 30.15
CA ARG A 615 -29.95 7.01 29.23
C ARG A 615 -30.40 6.07 28.11
N ALA A 616 -31.16 5.00 28.44
CA ALA A 616 -31.70 4.09 27.44
C ALA A 616 -32.74 4.75 26.52
N GLN A 617 -33.53 5.71 27.03
CA GLN A 617 -34.46 6.48 26.18
C GLN A 617 -33.69 7.42 25.23
N LEU A 618 -32.71 8.17 25.72
CA LEU A 618 -31.87 9.03 24.86
C LEU A 618 -31.09 8.22 23.83
N GLY A 619 -30.68 6.99 24.14
CA GLY A 619 -30.07 6.07 23.16
C GLY A 619 -31.02 5.78 22.00
N ARG A 620 -32.25 5.40 22.29
CA ARG A 620 -33.29 5.17 21.24
C ARG A 620 -33.61 6.42 20.44
N ASP A 621 -33.64 7.59 21.09
CA ASP A 621 -33.88 8.87 20.42
C ASP A 621 -32.71 9.26 19.51
N ASN A 622 -31.47 8.87 19.86
CA ASN A 622 -30.28 9.04 19.03
C ASN A 622 -30.32 8.10 17.81
N ASP A 623 -30.68 6.84 17.99
CA ASP A 623 -30.83 5.87 16.88
C ASP A 623 -31.87 6.36 15.84
N VAL A 624 -32.97 6.96 16.32
CA VAL A 624 -34.00 7.57 15.46
C VAL A 624 -33.45 8.82 14.75
N ALA A 625 -32.60 9.60 15.42
CA ALA A 625 -32.00 10.78 14.82
C ALA A 625 -30.95 10.41 13.76
N GLU A 626 -30.18 9.35 13.98
CA GLU A 626 -29.22 8.79 13.01
C GLU A 626 -29.95 8.26 11.76
N ALA A 627 -31.03 7.50 11.94
CA ALA A 627 -31.85 7.02 10.83
C ALA A 627 -32.44 8.17 9.99
N GLY A 628 -32.96 9.23 10.67
CA GLY A 628 -33.48 10.40 9.97
C GLY A 628 -32.41 11.24 9.28
N TRP A 629 -31.20 11.30 9.82
CA TRP A 629 -30.04 11.92 9.18
C TRP A 629 -29.61 11.15 7.92
N LEU A 630 -29.56 9.83 8.00
CA LEU A 630 -29.18 8.96 6.88
C LEU A 630 -30.16 9.13 5.70
N GLU A 631 -31.47 9.10 5.99
CA GLU A 631 -32.54 9.31 4.98
C GLU A 631 -32.46 10.70 4.33
N ALA A 632 -32.17 11.75 5.13
CA ALA A 632 -32.01 13.10 4.63
C ALA A 632 -30.73 13.27 3.78
N SER A 633 -29.64 12.59 4.15
CA SER A 633 -28.37 12.57 3.41
C SER A 633 -28.51 11.83 2.08
N GLU A 634 -29.15 10.66 2.07
CA GLU A 634 -29.43 9.93 0.82
C GLU A 634 -30.31 10.73 -0.14
N ALA A 635 -31.34 11.43 0.39
CA ALA A 635 -32.19 12.29 -0.42
C ALA A 635 -31.42 13.50 -1.00
N LEU A 636 -30.44 14.03 -0.27
CA LEU A 636 -29.56 15.10 -0.73
C LEU A 636 -28.63 14.62 -1.84
N GLU A 637 -27.98 13.46 -1.66
CA GLU A 637 -27.12 12.85 -2.67
C GLU A 637 -27.88 12.55 -3.97
N GLN A 638 -29.09 12.01 -3.88
CA GLN A 638 -29.95 11.75 -5.05
C GLN A 638 -30.39 13.05 -5.77
N ALA A 639 -30.45 14.18 -5.07
CA ALA A 639 -30.80 15.47 -5.66
C ALA A 639 -29.58 16.23 -6.21
N GLU A 640 -28.37 15.89 -5.79
CA GLU A 640 -27.10 16.48 -6.24
C GLU A 640 -26.46 15.70 -7.41
N GLY A 641 -26.72 14.39 -7.53
CA GLY A 641 -26.31 13.53 -8.65
C GLY A 641 -27.25 13.67 -9.84
#